data_8ec5b58f07dfa869d33ccee54df9ad56
#
_entry.id   8ec5b58f07dfa869d33ccee54df9ad56
#
_cell.length_a   1.000
_cell.length_b   1.000
_cell.length_c   1.000
_cell.angle_alpha   90.00
_cell.angle_beta   90.00
_cell.angle_gamma   90.00
#
_symmetry.space_group_name_H-M   'P 1'
#
loop_
_entity.id
_entity.type
_entity.pdbx_description
1 polymer ?
#
loop_
_entity_poly.entity_id
_entity_poly.type
_entity_poly.pdbx_seq_one_letter_code
_entity_poly.pdbx_strand_id
1 'polypeptide(L)'
;MKQFFITLLLLTCTVASWSKTFKTIKTPKVTACAIPFKEKITVREVVLTDTATTLHLCIESPAGDPFILNKSSYLKDESGHRYALRSAEGVVLDQPISSPKNGPTQFALHFAPMPQGVRVFDFIGGDDFYSFMLLGIHDKNTPLTTLRLEALAESHPYVLPTEWFKNDSITIRGRIKDYDAAKFGFNHLECYYENIFEKEQGILMLNIAPDGTFEKKFPACYPVREAFFAGNSNIVFSEIPFFARPGETIDVTVQKNARGQYECQYNNGSCKEMERWLKAKLPFNGIMNALRYFNGPFSQAQPLAETLWKNALILLALTSERDGFTPMEEQLALADLQVSFASALIEYAMNREDDFSKKAEANGQKELTGADKAEMDALNDPSNFKLLSRIPFDNPLLTASSYFPTLINRLRFAPPVFSGQFASLGKMDSVKITADIQQKILNNKRAALKKLMRCNDSNLMLQICIYKDIQENFKEWRNNEELIPGILADTSLTEQERLAEAESLPALNNMLSPYLEVLSSPFIRQQADLFCSAAMMEQDIATPLPANNAAAEMIRQLSARFPGRYLLIDFWGMGCSPCRAAIQKSKDLRASIAQRKDVKLIFIAAENTPQGSEAYRKYVKEWLADEECICLSPAEYNQLCELFRFNAIPHYETITPEGYRVREDLSINGFHNFNDEFARLKEQAQSAQPAAIGVPAEAVEGMIINFDEK
;
A
#
# COMPACT_ATOMS: atom_id res chain seq x y z
N MET A 1 -36.03 75.68 28.61
CA MET A 1 -36.08 74.30 28.04
C MET A 1 -34.70 73.70 28.22
N LYS A 2 -34.53 72.88 29.26
CA LYS A 2 -33.27 72.18 29.55
C LYS A 2 -33.48 70.71 29.16
N GLN A 3 -32.75 70.22 28.15
CA GLN A 3 -32.70 68.81 27.80
C GLN A 3 -31.78 68.11 28.79
N PHE A 4 -32.33 67.10 29.47
CA PHE A 4 -31.54 66.12 30.25
C PHE A 4 -31.05 65.00 29.32
N PHE A 5 -29.76 64.87 29.17
CA PHE A 5 -29.12 63.70 28.61
C PHE A 5 -28.89 62.66 29.72
N ILE A 6 -29.60 61.54 29.68
CA ILE A 6 -29.31 60.40 30.54
C ILE A 6 -28.31 59.51 29.77
N THR A 7 -27.05 59.50 30.20
CA THR A 7 -26.03 58.59 29.74
C THR A 7 -26.19 57.31 30.52
N LEU A 8 -26.68 56.25 29.84
CA LEU A 8 -26.75 54.89 30.38
C LEU A 8 -25.36 54.25 30.29
N LEU A 9 -24.66 54.21 31.42
CA LEU A 9 -23.37 53.47 31.53
C LEU A 9 -23.67 51.97 31.64
N LEU A 10 -23.49 51.24 30.54
CA LEU A 10 -23.47 49.78 30.55
C LEU A 10 -22.17 49.32 31.19
N LEU A 11 -22.21 49.00 32.48
CA LEU A 11 -21.15 48.21 33.12
C LEU A 11 -21.21 46.77 32.57
N THR A 12 -20.37 46.47 31.61
CA THR A 12 -20.04 45.08 31.28
C THR A 12 -19.16 44.54 32.40
N CYS A 13 -19.76 43.88 33.38
CA CYS A 13 -19.03 43.03 34.31
C CYS A 13 -18.46 41.87 33.52
N THR A 14 -17.23 42.00 33.08
CA THR A 14 -16.41 40.81 32.73
C THR A 14 -16.15 40.06 34.03
N VAL A 15 -16.97 39.06 34.30
CA VAL A 15 -16.65 38.06 35.32
C VAL A 15 -15.42 37.31 34.80
N ALA A 16 -14.26 37.75 35.21
CA ALA A 16 -13.06 36.96 35.08
C ALA A 16 -13.26 35.72 35.95
N SER A 17 -13.77 34.63 35.36
CA SER A 17 -13.83 33.37 36.07
C SER A 17 -12.38 32.90 36.28
N TRP A 18 -11.92 33.03 37.50
CA TRP A 18 -10.60 32.54 37.90
C TRP A 18 -10.64 31.02 37.81
N SER A 19 -10.04 30.48 36.75
CA SER A 19 -9.89 29.05 36.57
C SER A 19 -9.05 28.48 37.72
N LYS A 20 -9.56 27.48 38.43
CA LYS A 20 -8.86 26.85 39.53
C LYS A 20 -7.90 25.78 38.98
N THR A 21 -6.60 26.02 39.11
CA THR A 21 -5.58 25.02 38.77
C THR A 21 -5.58 23.89 39.79
N PHE A 22 -5.78 22.67 39.34
CA PHE A 22 -5.73 21.47 40.17
C PHE A 22 -4.32 20.90 40.26
N LYS A 23 -3.65 20.81 39.12
CA LYS A 23 -2.36 20.16 38.97
C LYS A 23 -1.55 20.76 37.84
N THR A 24 -0.27 20.94 38.05
CA THR A 24 0.69 21.26 37.01
C THR A 24 1.76 20.18 36.97
N ILE A 25 1.96 19.55 35.82
CA ILE A 25 2.99 18.54 35.58
C ILE A 25 4.09 19.21 34.76
N LYS A 26 5.22 19.49 35.38
CA LYS A 26 6.40 20.06 34.71
C LYS A 26 7.26 18.95 34.13
N THR A 27 7.67 19.10 32.87
CA THR A 27 8.48 18.13 32.15
C THR A 27 7.92 16.70 32.27
N PRO A 28 6.65 16.48 31.85
CA PRO A 28 6.04 15.16 31.92
C PRO A 28 6.85 14.17 31.09
N LYS A 29 6.78 12.90 31.46
CA LYS A 29 7.29 11.81 30.63
C LYS A 29 6.24 11.46 29.57
N VAL A 30 6.72 11.11 28.39
CA VAL A 30 5.95 10.50 27.31
C VAL A 30 6.50 9.09 27.13
N THR A 31 5.63 8.09 27.24
CA THR A 31 6.06 6.69 27.22
C THR A 31 6.41 6.24 25.79
N ALA A 32 5.60 6.64 24.82
CA ALA A 32 5.86 6.36 23.41
C ALA A 32 5.38 7.52 22.53
N CYS A 33 5.99 7.67 21.38
CA CYS A 33 5.68 8.71 20.41
C CYS A 33 5.51 8.10 19.02
N ALA A 34 4.36 8.32 18.40
CA ALA A 34 4.12 7.99 17.00
C ALA A 34 4.15 9.30 16.22
N ILE A 35 5.22 9.51 15.44
CA ILE A 35 5.43 10.70 14.63
C ILE A 35 5.67 10.25 13.21
N PRO A 36 4.82 10.64 12.24
CA PRO A 36 4.96 10.21 10.85
C PRO A 36 6.20 10.79 10.14
N PHE A 37 6.83 11.83 10.71
CA PHE A 37 7.94 12.56 10.09
C PHE A 37 9.15 12.70 11.03
N LYS A 38 10.23 13.32 10.53
CA LYS A 38 11.52 13.52 11.23
C LYS A 38 11.46 14.51 12.41
N GLU A 39 10.28 14.83 12.88
CA GLU A 39 10.06 15.84 13.90
C GLU A 39 10.32 15.29 15.30
N LYS A 40 10.90 16.13 16.15
CA LYS A 40 11.05 15.84 17.57
C LYS A 40 10.05 16.66 18.36
N ILE A 41 9.12 15.99 19.03
CA ILE A 41 8.09 16.61 19.84
C ILE A 41 8.41 16.43 21.34
N THR A 42 8.27 17.49 22.10
CA THR A 42 8.47 17.48 23.55
C THR A 42 7.27 18.15 24.23
N VAL A 43 6.70 17.48 25.25
CA VAL A 43 5.72 18.07 26.16
C VAL A 43 6.49 18.75 27.29
N ARG A 44 6.38 20.07 27.36
CA ARG A 44 7.08 20.87 28.38
C ARG A 44 6.33 20.93 29.69
N GLU A 45 5.02 21.09 29.60
CA GLU A 45 4.17 21.24 30.76
C GLU A 45 2.75 20.81 30.45
N VAL A 46 2.05 20.29 31.44
CA VAL A 46 0.61 20.02 31.41
C VAL A 46 -0.04 20.75 32.59
N VAL A 47 -1.06 21.55 32.29
CA VAL A 47 -1.82 22.28 33.32
C VAL A 47 -3.27 21.79 33.32
N LEU A 48 -3.73 21.25 34.43
CA LEU A 48 -5.10 20.81 34.64
C LEU A 48 -5.87 21.84 35.46
N THR A 49 -6.97 22.33 34.91
CA THR A 49 -7.84 23.28 35.59
C THR A 49 -9.28 22.75 35.57
N ASP A 50 -10.18 23.46 36.27
CA ASP A 50 -11.63 23.18 36.25
C ASP A 50 -12.30 23.52 34.90
N THR A 51 -11.64 24.30 34.05
CA THR A 51 -12.19 24.75 32.77
C THR A 51 -11.49 24.16 31.56
N ALA A 52 -10.23 23.74 31.68
CA ALA A 52 -9.42 23.23 30.57
C ALA A 52 -8.26 22.34 31.04
N THR A 53 -7.77 21.51 30.13
CA THR A 53 -6.46 20.87 30.21
C THR A 53 -5.58 21.48 29.13
N THR A 54 -4.45 22.05 29.52
CA THR A 54 -3.51 22.72 28.62
C THR A 54 -2.23 21.92 28.46
N LEU A 55 -1.85 21.59 27.24
CA LEU A 55 -0.54 21.02 26.90
C LEU A 55 0.34 22.09 26.28
N HIS A 56 1.50 22.34 26.88
CA HIS A 56 2.57 23.15 26.31
C HIS A 56 3.56 22.24 25.58
N LEU A 57 3.67 22.42 24.27
CA LEU A 57 4.42 21.58 23.36
C LEU A 57 5.54 22.36 22.68
N CYS A 58 6.55 21.62 22.25
CA CYS A 58 7.67 22.12 21.48
C CYS A 58 7.96 21.12 20.37
N ILE A 59 7.95 21.57 19.10
CA ILE A 59 8.29 20.76 17.93
C ILE A 59 9.57 21.30 17.31
N GLU A 60 10.54 20.41 17.10
CA GLU A 60 11.70 20.64 16.25
C GLU A 60 11.48 19.87 14.96
N SER A 61 11.19 20.57 13.86
CA SER A 61 11.11 19.96 12.53
C SER A 61 12.24 20.47 11.63
N PRO A 62 12.68 19.65 10.65
CA PRO A 62 13.66 20.11 9.67
C PRO A 62 13.18 21.35 8.94
N ALA A 63 14.10 22.25 8.59
CA ALA A 63 13.76 23.47 7.87
C ALA A 63 13.14 23.13 6.51
N GLY A 64 11.88 23.55 6.31
CA GLY A 64 11.15 23.30 5.07
C GLY A 64 10.13 22.16 5.13
N ASP A 65 10.08 21.37 6.22
CA ASP A 65 9.07 20.33 6.41
C ASP A 65 7.92 20.89 7.30
N PRO A 66 6.78 21.26 6.73
CA PRO A 66 5.64 21.72 7.51
C PRO A 66 4.93 20.56 8.21
N PHE A 67 4.42 20.79 9.42
CA PHE A 67 3.51 19.87 10.11
C PHE A 67 2.12 20.46 10.21
N ILE A 68 1.11 19.62 10.45
CA ILE A 68 -0.29 20.04 10.60
C ILE A 68 -0.81 19.55 11.95
N LEU A 69 -1.51 20.43 12.66
CA LEU A 69 -2.26 20.12 13.87
C LEU A 69 -3.76 20.18 13.54
N ASN A 70 -4.43 19.05 13.69
CA ASN A 70 -5.84 18.95 13.34
C ASN A 70 -6.75 19.48 14.45
N LYS A 71 -7.83 20.15 14.09
CA LYS A 71 -8.91 20.50 15.03
C LYS A 71 -9.57 19.29 15.67
N SER A 72 -9.53 18.12 15.01
CA SER A 72 -10.02 16.85 15.51
C SER A 72 -9.15 16.23 16.62
N SER A 73 -8.00 16.83 16.96
CA SER A 73 -7.13 16.39 18.04
C SER A 73 -7.86 16.27 19.37
N TYR A 74 -7.46 15.29 20.17
CA TYR A 74 -8.05 15.07 21.49
C TYR A 74 -7.05 14.47 22.49
N LEU A 75 -7.35 14.59 23.78
CA LEU A 75 -6.71 13.79 24.79
C LEU A 75 -7.58 12.56 25.10
N LYS A 76 -6.95 11.44 25.46
CA LYS A 76 -7.61 10.20 25.84
C LYS A 76 -7.04 9.70 27.15
N ASP A 77 -7.87 9.49 28.17
CA ASP A 77 -7.43 8.97 29.46
C ASP A 77 -7.39 7.43 29.53
N GLU A 78 -6.96 6.91 30.67
CA GLU A 78 -6.86 5.47 30.98
C GLU A 78 -8.21 4.72 30.83
N SER A 79 -9.34 5.42 30.96
CA SER A 79 -10.69 4.88 30.79
C SER A 79 -11.20 4.93 29.35
N GLY A 80 -10.41 5.49 28.44
CA GLY A 80 -10.76 5.70 27.04
C GLY A 80 -11.63 6.93 26.80
N HIS A 81 -11.91 7.77 27.81
CA HIS A 81 -12.66 9.00 27.64
C HIS A 81 -11.85 10.03 26.85
N ARG A 82 -12.52 10.69 25.87
CA ARG A 82 -11.88 11.68 25.00
C ARG A 82 -12.21 13.10 25.43
N TYR A 83 -11.18 13.95 25.44
CA TYR A 83 -11.27 15.38 25.76
C TYR A 83 -10.90 16.18 24.51
N ALA A 84 -11.89 16.73 23.83
CA ALA A 84 -11.72 17.41 22.53
C ALA A 84 -10.84 18.67 22.66
N LEU A 85 -10.05 18.92 21.63
CA LEU A 85 -9.33 20.18 21.44
C LEU A 85 -10.35 21.35 21.28
N ARG A 86 -10.13 22.44 21.98
CA ARG A 86 -10.98 23.65 21.96
C ARG A 86 -10.30 24.81 21.24
N SER A 87 -9.01 25.01 21.51
CA SER A 87 -8.23 26.10 20.90
C SER A 87 -6.74 25.80 20.95
N ALA A 88 -5.96 26.54 20.18
CA ALA A 88 -4.51 26.50 20.18
C ALA A 88 -3.94 27.93 20.28
N GLU A 89 -2.78 28.08 20.92
CA GLU A 89 -2.01 29.31 20.99
C GLU A 89 -0.64 29.09 20.34
N GLY A 90 -0.17 30.04 19.55
CA GLY A 90 1.14 30.00 18.88
C GLY A 90 1.15 29.25 17.55
N VAL A 91 0.03 28.60 17.16
CA VAL A 91 -0.14 27.88 15.89
C VAL A 91 -1.56 28.01 15.36
N VAL A 92 -1.73 27.79 14.04
CA VAL A 92 -3.04 27.75 13.39
C VAL A 92 -3.40 26.31 13.08
N LEU A 93 -4.57 25.86 13.54
CA LEU A 93 -5.07 24.50 13.32
C LEU A 93 -5.49 24.27 11.85
N ASP A 94 -5.34 23.04 11.36
CA ASP A 94 -5.68 22.60 9.99
C ASP A 94 -4.91 23.34 8.89
N GLN A 95 -3.76 23.93 9.23
CA GLN A 95 -2.89 24.59 8.26
C GLN A 95 -1.44 24.12 8.41
N PRO A 96 -0.64 24.11 7.32
CA PRO A 96 0.77 23.80 7.39
C PRO A 96 1.51 24.80 8.29
N ILE A 97 2.24 24.29 9.28
CA ILE A 97 3.04 25.04 10.24
C ILE A 97 4.50 24.76 9.91
N SER A 98 5.26 25.81 9.58
CA SER A 98 6.71 25.70 9.33
C SER A 98 7.51 26.10 10.56
N SER A 99 8.49 25.29 10.92
CA SER A 99 9.41 25.65 12.00
C SER A 99 10.32 26.81 11.58
N PRO A 100 10.62 27.75 12.50
CA PRO A 100 11.56 28.82 12.24
C PRO A 100 12.96 28.26 11.96
N LYS A 101 13.76 28.96 11.14
CA LYS A 101 15.11 28.52 10.75
C LYS A 101 16.06 28.25 11.94
N ASN A 102 15.82 28.88 13.08
CA ASN A 102 16.71 28.85 14.24
C ASN A 102 15.94 28.51 15.52
N GLY A 103 15.34 27.32 15.58
CA GLY A 103 14.77 26.84 16.83
C GLY A 103 13.41 26.16 16.70
N PRO A 104 12.94 25.55 17.81
CA PRO A 104 11.68 24.83 17.81
C PRO A 104 10.47 25.75 17.78
N THR A 105 9.37 25.28 17.20
CA THR A 105 8.06 25.91 17.33
C THR A 105 7.48 25.56 18.70
N GLN A 106 7.09 26.58 19.48
CA GLN A 106 6.45 26.40 20.78
C GLN A 106 5.00 26.83 20.68
N PHE A 107 4.09 26.03 21.24
CA PHE A 107 2.66 26.29 21.21
C PHE A 107 1.95 25.65 22.40
N ALA A 108 0.72 26.10 22.65
CA ALA A 108 -0.16 25.48 23.64
C ALA A 108 -1.45 25.00 23.00
N LEU A 109 -1.94 23.85 23.45
CA LEU A 109 -3.19 23.24 23.05
C LEU A 109 -4.13 23.16 24.25
N HIS A 110 -5.35 23.70 24.10
CA HIS A 110 -6.35 23.73 25.16
C HIS A 110 -7.48 22.75 24.87
N PHE A 111 -7.63 21.77 25.75
CA PHE A 111 -8.61 20.71 25.65
C PHE A 111 -9.75 20.89 26.66
N ALA A 112 -10.83 20.13 26.49
CA ALA A 112 -11.83 19.96 27.53
C ALA A 112 -11.16 19.55 28.87
N PRO A 113 -11.67 19.96 30.06
CA PRO A 113 -11.04 19.67 31.33
C PRO A 113 -11.04 18.18 31.64
N MET A 114 -9.88 17.64 32.01
CA MET A 114 -9.75 16.28 32.53
C MET A 114 -9.97 16.26 34.05
N PRO A 115 -10.58 15.18 34.60
CA PRO A 115 -10.72 15.00 36.02
C PRO A 115 -9.38 14.98 36.77
N GLN A 116 -9.34 15.44 38.01
CA GLN A 116 -8.13 15.53 38.82
C GLN A 116 -7.46 14.17 39.05
N GLY A 117 -8.21 13.07 38.98
CA GLY A 117 -7.72 11.71 39.20
C GLY A 117 -6.97 11.06 38.04
N VAL A 118 -7.01 11.66 36.84
CA VAL A 118 -6.28 11.13 35.68
C VAL A 118 -4.80 11.25 35.89
N ARG A 119 -4.10 10.12 35.80
CA ARG A 119 -2.64 10.03 36.04
C ARG A 119 -1.84 9.85 34.76
N VAL A 120 -2.41 9.13 33.79
CA VAL A 120 -1.80 8.82 32.49
C VAL A 120 -2.83 9.12 31.39
N PHE A 121 -2.42 9.75 30.33
CA PHE A 121 -3.28 10.06 29.21
C PHE A 121 -2.47 10.16 27.91
N ASP A 122 -3.16 10.04 26.78
CA ASP A 122 -2.59 10.14 25.45
C ASP A 122 -3.00 11.46 24.79
N PHE A 123 -2.14 12.02 23.95
CA PHE A 123 -2.51 13.02 22.96
C PHE A 123 -2.62 12.35 21.58
N ILE A 124 -3.76 12.50 20.95
CA ILE A 124 -4.04 11.98 19.61
C ILE A 124 -4.26 13.18 18.68
N GLY A 125 -3.36 13.33 17.70
CA GLY A 125 -3.33 14.47 16.79
C GLY A 125 -4.43 14.50 15.74
N GLY A 126 -5.18 13.41 15.60
CA GLY A 126 -6.28 13.24 14.65
C GLY A 126 -6.51 11.76 14.35
N ASP A 127 -7.53 11.48 13.55
CA ASP A 127 -7.87 10.10 13.15
C ASP A 127 -7.25 9.73 11.78
N ASP A 128 -6.46 10.63 11.17
CA ASP A 128 -5.79 10.37 9.91
C ASP A 128 -4.40 9.73 10.09
N PHE A 129 -3.92 9.11 9.03
CA PHE A 129 -2.63 8.39 9.01
C PHE A 129 -1.41 9.28 9.28
N TYR A 130 -1.49 10.58 9.02
CA TYR A 130 -0.40 11.54 9.17
C TYR A 130 -0.39 12.22 10.54
N SER A 131 -1.38 11.96 11.37
CA SER A 131 -1.48 12.55 12.70
C SER A 131 -0.46 11.96 13.66
N PHE A 132 0.23 12.80 14.41
CA PHE A 132 1.15 12.32 15.43
C PHE A 132 0.42 12.02 16.76
N MET A 133 1.00 11.12 17.53
CA MET A 133 0.46 10.71 18.83
C MET A 133 1.55 10.74 19.89
N LEU A 134 1.21 11.22 21.08
CA LEU A 134 2.04 11.13 22.27
C LEU A 134 1.31 10.27 23.28
N LEU A 135 1.89 9.13 23.63
CA LEU A 135 1.22 8.10 24.38
C LEU A 135 1.81 7.97 25.78
N GLY A 136 0.94 7.77 26.76
CA GLY A 136 1.33 7.64 28.13
C GLY A 136 1.99 8.92 28.68
N ILE A 137 1.37 10.08 28.50
CA ILE A 137 1.82 11.34 29.12
C ILE A 137 1.52 11.27 30.61
N HIS A 138 2.54 11.36 31.47
CA HIS A 138 2.40 11.21 32.92
C HIS A 138 3.45 12.00 33.71
N ASP A 139 3.18 12.21 34.98
CA ASP A 139 4.18 12.74 35.92
C ASP A 139 5.33 11.74 36.07
N LYS A 140 6.58 12.21 36.08
CA LYS A 140 7.79 11.39 36.24
C LYS A 140 7.78 10.45 37.44
N ASN A 141 7.00 10.78 38.47
CA ASN A 141 6.86 9.98 39.69
C ASN A 141 5.67 9.01 39.68
N THR A 142 4.86 9.00 38.59
CA THR A 142 3.77 8.05 38.45
C THR A 142 4.36 6.67 38.13
N PRO A 143 4.13 5.65 38.97
CA PRO A 143 4.56 4.30 38.67
C PRO A 143 3.71 3.79 37.51
N LEU A 144 4.36 3.39 36.43
CA LEU A 144 3.70 2.64 35.33
C LEU A 144 3.88 1.15 35.66
N THR A 145 2.85 0.37 35.34
CA THR A 145 2.94 -1.09 35.40
C THR A 145 4.11 -1.53 34.53
N THR A 146 5.03 -2.30 35.04
CA THR A 146 6.14 -2.89 34.28
C THR A 146 5.50 -3.89 33.32
N LEU A 147 5.45 -3.53 32.05
CA LEU A 147 4.73 -4.30 31.04
C LEU A 147 5.52 -5.56 30.70
N ARG A 148 4.82 -6.66 30.45
CA ARG A 148 5.36 -7.96 30.00
C ARG A 148 5.93 -7.89 28.56
N LEU A 149 6.56 -6.76 28.19
CA LEU A 149 6.94 -6.43 26.84
C LEU A 149 7.95 -7.39 26.24
N GLU A 150 8.93 -7.79 27.05
CA GLU A 150 9.97 -8.72 26.60
C GLU A 150 9.39 -10.13 26.45
N ALA A 151 8.48 -10.54 27.33
CA ALA A 151 7.78 -11.81 27.22
C ALA A 151 6.84 -11.87 26.00
N LEU A 152 6.20 -10.77 25.61
CA LEU A 152 5.38 -10.67 24.38
C LEU A 152 6.23 -10.89 23.13
N ALA A 153 7.45 -10.36 23.08
CA ALA A 153 8.31 -10.47 21.90
C ALA A 153 9.02 -11.82 21.78
N GLU A 154 9.28 -12.51 22.90
CA GLU A 154 10.18 -13.68 22.94
C GLU A 154 9.47 -15.03 23.07
N SER A 155 8.21 -15.12 23.50
CA SER A 155 7.68 -16.38 24.01
C SER A 155 6.26 -16.78 23.61
N HIS A 156 5.70 -16.32 22.49
CA HIS A 156 4.34 -16.76 22.18
C HIS A 156 4.29 -18.03 21.35
N PRO A 157 3.87 -19.15 21.95
CA PRO A 157 3.27 -20.20 21.18
C PRO A 157 1.93 -19.67 20.64
N TYR A 158 1.93 -19.14 19.41
CA TYR A 158 0.67 -18.84 18.75
C TYR A 158 -0.09 -20.14 18.51
N VAL A 159 -1.38 -20.12 18.77
CA VAL A 159 -2.29 -21.18 18.34
C VAL A 159 -2.91 -20.71 17.02
N LEU A 160 -2.41 -21.28 15.92
CA LEU A 160 -2.96 -20.98 14.60
C LEU A 160 -4.37 -21.55 14.51
N PRO A 161 -5.40 -20.75 14.14
CA PRO A 161 -6.71 -21.26 13.85
C PRO A 161 -6.66 -22.31 12.74
N THR A 162 -7.50 -23.33 12.83
CA THR A 162 -7.69 -24.29 11.74
C THR A 162 -8.06 -23.56 10.46
N GLU A 163 -7.58 -24.03 9.32
CA GLU A 163 -7.87 -23.44 8.01
C GLU A 163 -7.33 -22.01 7.81
N TRP A 164 -6.18 -21.66 8.43
CA TRP A 164 -5.52 -20.37 8.21
C TRP A 164 -5.15 -20.16 6.75
N PHE A 165 -4.67 -21.20 6.08
CA PHE A 165 -4.39 -21.23 4.64
C PHE A 165 -5.40 -22.12 3.94
N LYS A 166 -6.25 -21.54 3.10
CA LYS A 166 -7.31 -22.24 2.38
C LYS A 166 -7.70 -21.43 1.14
N ASN A 167 -7.76 -22.08 -0.02
CA ASN A 167 -8.31 -21.46 -1.22
C ASN A 167 -9.83 -21.39 -1.14
N ASP A 168 -10.37 -20.21 -0.86
CA ASP A 168 -11.81 -19.98 -0.74
C ASP A 168 -12.11 -18.49 -1.03
N SER A 169 -13.32 -18.02 -0.76
CA SER A 169 -13.71 -16.62 -0.90
C SER A 169 -14.05 -16.03 0.46
N ILE A 170 -13.77 -14.73 0.61
CA ILE A 170 -14.29 -13.91 1.70
C ILE A 170 -15.50 -13.15 1.16
N THR A 171 -16.56 -13.05 1.97
CA THR A 171 -17.72 -12.22 1.68
C THR A 171 -17.89 -11.16 2.77
N ILE A 172 -17.89 -9.89 2.39
CA ILE A 172 -18.23 -8.78 3.29
C ILE A 172 -19.59 -8.25 2.86
N ARG A 173 -20.55 -8.29 3.75
CA ARG A 173 -21.92 -7.80 3.48
C ARG A 173 -22.47 -7.04 4.66
N GLY A 174 -23.44 -6.18 4.39
CA GLY A 174 -24.05 -5.42 5.47
C GLY A 174 -24.94 -4.28 5.02
N ARG A 175 -25.13 -3.34 5.93
CA ARG A 175 -25.97 -2.17 5.68
C ARG A 175 -25.46 -0.93 6.42
N ILE A 176 -25.48 0.21 5.74
CA ILE A 176 -25.32 1.53 6.35
C ILE A 176 -26.72 2.04 6.71
N LYS A 177 -26.99 2.25 8.02
CA LYS A 177 -28.27 2.80 8.48
C LYS A 177 -28.37 4.29 8.12
N ASP A 178 -29.57 4.71 7.79
CA ASP A 178 -29.87 6.11 7.38
C ASP A 178 -28.98 6.58 6.21
N TYR A 179 -28.64 5.65 5.30
CA TYR A 179 -27.83 5.93 4.13
C TYR A 179 -28.57 6.87 3.17
N ASP A 180 -27.84 7.85 2.71
CA ASP A 180 -28.24 8.79 1.65
C ASP A 180 -26.97 9.17 0.90
N ALA A 181 -26.86 8.76 -0.36
CA ALA A 181 -25.65 8.96 -1.17
C ALA A 181 -25.23 10.42 -1.26
N ALA A 182 -26.19 11.36 -1.34
CA ALA A 182 -25.90 12.80 -1.39
C ALA A 182 -25.32 13.31 -0.06
N LYS A 183 -25.82 12.81 1.07
CA LYS A 183 -25.34 13.17 2.40
C LYS A 183 -24.00 12.54 2.74
N PHE A 184 -23.78 11.28 2.36
CA PHE A 184 -22.53 10.57 2.61
C PHE A 184 -21.44 10.99 1.63
N GLY A 185 -21.80 11.48 0.44
CA GLY A 185 -20.87 11.90 -0.61
C GLY A 185 -20.23 10.75 -1.39
N PHE A 186 -20.74 9.51 -1.25
CA PHE A 186 -20.28 8.34 -1.99
C PHE A 186 -21.41 7.32 -2.21
N ASN A 187 -21.29 6.48 -3.23
CA ASN A 187 -22.16 5.34 -3.51
C ASN A 187 -21.38 4.01 -3.63
N HIS A 188 -20.08 4.04 -3.40
CA HIS A 188 -19.19 2.90 -3.35
C HIS A 188 -18.05 3.17 -2.36
N LEU A 189 -17.39 2.12 -1.93
CA LEU A 189 -16.16 2.13 -1.17
C LEU A 189 -15.12 1.29 -1.93
N GLU A 190 -13.84 1.59 -1.75
CA GLU A 190 -12.72 0.95 -2.42
C GLU A 190 -11.83 0.22 -1.43
N CYS A 191 -11.24 -0.91 -1.84
CA CYS A 191 -10.24 -1.60 -1.07
C CYS A 191 -9.07 -1.98 -1.98
N TYR A 192 -7.86 -1.58 -1.61
CA TYR A 192 -6.63 -1.98 -2.29
C TYR A 192 -6.14 -3.28 -1.69
N TYR A 193 -6.63 -4.38 -2.25
CA TYR A 193 -6.28 -5.73 -1.79
C TYR A 193 -5.19 -6.33 -2.66
N GLU A 194 -4.08 -6.71 -2.04
CA GLU A 194 -2.98 -7.40 -2.68
C GLU A 194 -2.90 -8.84 -2.18
N ASN A 195 -3.25 -9.81 -3.05
CA ASN A 195 -3.07 -11.21 -2.79
C ASN A 195 -1.68 -11.65 -3.30
N ILE A 196 -0.77 -12.01 -2.41
CA ILE A 196 0.61 -12.35 -2.76
C ILE A 196 0.73 -13.57 -3.67
N PHE A 197 -0.28 -14.44 -3.69
CA PHE A 197 -0.32 -15.63 -4.54
C PHE A 197 -0.96 -15.37 -5.91
N GLU A 198 -1.50 -14.19 -6.14
CA GLU A 198 -1.98 -13.76 -7.45
C GLU A 198 -0.94 -12.87 -8.14
N LYS A 199 -0.86 -12.97 -9.47
CA LYS A 199 0.03 -12.14 -10.27
C LYS A 199 -0.54 -10.74 -10.48
N GLU A 200 -1.82 -10.69 -10.81
CA GLU A 200 -2.54 -9.45 -11.06
C GLU A 200 -3.15 -8.94 -9.76
N GLN A 201 -2.96 -7.67 -9.48
CA GLN A 201 -3.49 -6.99 -8.31
C GLN A 201 -4.56 -6.01 -8.76
N GLY A 202 -5.62 -5.86 -7.97
CA GLY A 202 -6.73 -5.00 -8.35
C GLY A 202 -7.30 -4.22 -7.18
N ILE A 203 -8.22 -3.31 -7.51
CA ILE A 203 -9.05 -2.62 -6.54
C ILE A 203 -10.35 -3.40 -6.42
N LEU A 204 -10.78 -3.65 -5.17
CA LEU A 204 -12.10 -4.21 -4.91
C LEU A 204 -13.09 -3.07 -4.72
N MET A 205 -14.15 -3.04 -5.51
CA MET A 205 -15.22 -2.07 -5.41
C MET A 205 -16.38 -2.64 -4.59
N LEU A 206 -16.78 -1.97 -3.51
CA LEU A 206 -17.95 -2.28 -2.70
C LEU A 206 -19.07 -1.29 -3.03
N ASN A 207 -19.97 -1.65 -3.91
CA ASN A 207 -21.11 -0.81 -4.29
C ASN A 207 -22.17 -0.81 -3.20
N ILE A 208 -22.76 0.37 -2.94
CA ILE A 208 -23.80 0.55 -1.92
C ILE A 208 -25.13 0.84 -2.62
N ALA A 209 -26.12 -0.02 -2.37
CA ALA A 209 -27.46 0.15 -2.89
C ALA A 209 -28.15 1.39 -2.27
N PRO A 210 -29.20 1.95 -2.93
CA PRO A 210 -29.91 3.13 -2.41
C PRO A 210 -30.51 2.96 -1.01
N ASP A 211 -30.79 1.72 -0.59
CA ASP A 211 -31.27 1.41 0.76
C ASP A 211 -30.14 1.22 1.78
N GLY A 212 -28.87 1.43 1.37
CA GLY A 212 -27.68 1.30 2.18
C GLY A 212 -27.11 -0.11 2.30
N THR A 213 -27.71 -1.12 1.64
CA THR A 213 -27.17 -2.48 1.63
C THR A 213 -25.97 -2.61 0.72
N PHE A 214 -25.07 -3.53 1.05
CA PHE A 214 -23.90 -3.84 0.24
C PHE A 214 -23.45 -5.30 0.43
N GLU A 215 -22.80 -5.84 -0.59
CA GLU A 215 -22.11 -7.12 -0.55
C GLU A 215 -20.93 -7.14 -1.53
N LYS A 216 -19.80 -7.67 -1.07
CA LYS A 216 -18.63 -7.97 -1.92
C LYS A 216 -18.08 -9.34 -1.57
N LYS A 217 -17.91 -10.16 -2.60
CA LYS A 217 -17.24 -11.47 -2.53
C LYS A 217 -15.96 -11.40 -3.35
N PHE A 218 -14.85 -11.90 -2.80
CA PHE A 218 -13.55 -11.94 -3.48
C PHE A 218 -12.75 -13.17 -3.03
N PRO A 219 -11.84 -13.70 -3.89
CA PRO A 219 -11.01 -14.85 -3.55
C PRO A 219 -9.95 -14.48 -2.52
N ALA A 220 -9.64 -15.42 -1.64
CA ALA A 220 -8.56 -15.32 -0.67
C ALA A 220 -7.99 -16.71 -0.37
N CYS A 221 -6.72 -16.77 -0.02
CA CYS A 221 -6.05 -18.03 0.33
C CYS A 221 -5.31 -17.96 1.68
N TYR A 222 -5.32 -16.80 2.33
CA TYR A 222 -4.88 -16.53 3.70
C TYR A 222 -5.73 -15.40 4.29
N PRO A 223 -5.71 -15.17 5.63
CA PRO A 223 -6.50 -14.12 6.24
C PRO A 223 -6.15 -12.73 5.72
N VAL A 224 -7.15 -11.93 5.48
CA VAL A 224 -7.05 -10.58 4.92
C VAL A 224 -7.45 -9.55 5.96
N ARG A 225 -6.58 -8.58 6.22
CA ARG A 225 -6.86 -7.38 7.01
C ARG A 225 -6.72 -6.16 6.12
N GLU A 226 -7.84 -5.55 5.80
CA GLU A 226 -7.92 -4.37 4.95
C GLU A 226 -9.10 -3.49 5.37
N ALA A 227 -9.35 -2.42 4.62
CA ALA A 227 -10.53 -1.58 4.78
C ALA A 227 -11.11 -1.21 3.41
N PHE A 228 -12.45 -1.21 3.34
CA PHE A 228 -13.14 -0.49 2.28
C PHE A 228 -13.29 0.97 2.70
N PHE A 229 -12.79 1.91 1.94
CA PHE A 229 -12.78 3.34 2.27
C PHE A 229 -13.33 4.20 1.14
N ALA A 230 -13.83 5.38 1.51
CA ALA A 230 -14.32 6.36 0.55
C ALA A 230 -13.17 7.25 0.06
N GLY A 231 -13.03 7.40 -1.24
CA GLY A 231 -12.01 8.26 -1.86
C GLY A 231 -12.26 9.77 -1.72
N ASN A 232 -13.33 10.19 -1.02
CA ASN A 232 -13.76 11.58 -0.90
C ASN A 232 -13.46 12.16 0.49
N SER A 233 -12.96 13.40 0.56
CA SER A 233 -12.56 14.08 1.80
C SER A 233 -13.71 14.70 2.64
N ASN A 234 -14.94 14.79 2.12
CA ASN A 234 -16.10 15.41 2.78
C ASN A 234 -17.08 14.34 3.31
N ILE A 235 -16.62 13.45 4.16
CA ILE A 235 -17.37 12.26 4.49
C ILE A 235 -17.86 12.21 5.93
N VAL A 236 -19.10 11.76 6.06
CA VAL A 236 -19.77 11.48 7.34
C VAL A 236 -19.23 10.17 7.95
N PHE A 237 -18.72 9.28 7.10
CA PHE A 237 -18.19 7.96 7.44
C PHE A 237 -17.08 7.61 6.43
N SER A 238 -15.92 7.13 6.90
CA SER A 238 -14.73 7.02 6.06
C SER A 238 -14.41 5.60 5.59
N GLU A 239 -14.67 4.58 6.40
CA GLU A 239 -14.17 3.24 6.09
C GLU A 239 -14.91 2.11 6.83
N ILE A 240 -14.87 0.91 6.22
CA ILE A 240 -15.26 -0.36 6.83
C ILE A 240 -13.99 -1.21 6.96
N PRO A 241 -13.25 -1.15 8.07
CA PRO A 241 -12.11 -2.03 8.30
C PRO A 241 -12.60 -3.45 8.53
N PHE A 242 -11.85 -4.44 8.04
CA PHE A 242 -12.20 -5.84 8.25
C PHE A 242 -10.96 -6.71 8.45
N PHE A 243 -11.19 -7.82 9.14
CA PHE A 243 -10.28 -8.96 9.20
C PHE A 243 -11.10 -10.22 8.99
N ALA A 244 -10.77 -10.98 7.97
CA ALA A 244 -11.53 -12.18 7.62
C ALA A 244 -10.61 -13.30 7.14
N ARG A 245 -10.99 -14.54 7.46
CA ARG A 245 -10.31 -15.75 6.97
C ARG A 245 -10.99 -16.25 5.70
N PRO A 246 -10.27 -16.96 4.83
CA PRO A 246 -10.88 -17.59 3.66
C PRO A 246 -12.07 -18.47 4.04
N GLY A 247 -13.18 -18.35 3.31
CA GLY A 247 -14.44 -19.05 3.57
C GLY A 247 -15.41 -18.31 4.50
N GLU A 248 -15.01 -17.19 5.12
CA GLU A 248 -15.88 -16.45 6.01
C GLU A 248 -16.83 -15.49 5.28
N THR A 249 -18.02 -15.35 5.85
CA THR A 249 -18.95 -14.26 5.54
C THR A 249 -19.04 -13.35 6.75
N ILE A 250 -18.65 -12.09 6.58
CA ILE A 250 -18.69 -11.06 7.62
C ILE A 250 -19.92 -10.20 7.45
N ASP A 251 -20.77 -10.18 8.46
CA ASP A 251 -21.96 -9.33 8.53
C ASP A 251 -21.63 -8.06 9.36
N VAL A 252 -21.73 -6.88 8.72
CA VAL A 252 -21.44 -5.60 9.36
C VAL A 252 -22.62 -4.62 9.25
N THR A 253 -22.91 -3.94 10.34
CA THR A 253 -23.86 -2.83 10.37
C THR A 253 -23.12 -1.54 10.65
N VAL A 254 -23.22 -0.56 9.76
CA VAL A 254 -22.71 0.79 9.99
C VAL A 254 -23.84 1.63 10.56
N GLN A 255 -23.69 2.14 11.77
CA GLN A 255 -24.72 2.91 12.46
C GLN A 255 -24.11 3.96 13.38
N LYS A 256 -24.94 4.93 13.79
CA LYS A 256 -24.53 5.94 14.75
C LYS A 256 -24.37 5.35 16.14
N ASN A 257 -23.26 5.67 16.79
CA ASN A 257 -23.05 5.41 18.20
C ASN A 257 -23.82 6.43 19.09
N ALA A 258 -23.69 6.31 20.39
CA ALA A 258 -24.34 7.20 21.36
C ALA A 258 -23.92 8.68 21.21
N ARG A 259 -22.82 8.97 20.50
CA ARG A 259 -22.30 10.33 20.21
C ARG A 259 -22.76 10.85 18.85
N GLY A 260 -23.55 10.09 18.10
CA GLY A 260 -24.01 10.43 16.76
C GLY A 260 -23.00 10.23 15.65
N GLN A 261 -21.84 9.60 15.92
CA GLN A 261 -20.82 9.27 14.95
C GLN A 261 -21.07 7.87 14.36
N TYR A 262 -20.91 7.71 13.06
CA TYR A 262 -21.03 6.39 12.43
C TYR A 262 -19.86 5.48 12.81
N GLU A 263 -20.16 4.24 13.12
CA GLU A 263 -19.19 3.19 13.44
C GLU A 263 -19.64 1.84 12.91
N CYS A 264 -18.68 0.95 12.65
CA CYS A 264 -18.92 -0.44 12.27
C CYS A 264 -19.25 -1.30 13.50
N GLN A 265 -20.30 -2.07 13.41
CA GLN A 265 -20.67 -3.11 14.37
C GLN A 265 -20.66 -4.45 13.65
N TYR A 266 -19.73 -5.31 14.02
CA TYR A 266 -19.63 -6.65 13.44
C TYR A 266 -20.53 -7.62 14.19
N ASN A 267 -21.27 -8.43 13.44
CA ASN A 267 -22.26 -9.35 14.03
C ASN A 267 -21.71 -10.78 14.18
N ASN A 268 -20.67 -11.14 13.39
CA ASN A 268 -20.11 -12.50 13.35
C ASN A 268 -18.65 -12.52 12.89
N GLY A 269 -18.09 -13.71 12.84
CA GLY A 269 -16.79 -14.05 12.23
C GLY A 269 -15.58 -13.40 12.89
N SER A 270 -14.47 -13.48 12.19
CA SER A 270 -13.17 -12.98 12.68
C SER A 270 -13.20 -11.49 13.01
N CYS A 271 -13.97 -10.68 12.31
CA CYS A 271 -14.14 -9.27 12.66
C CYS A 271 -14.73 -9.07 14.05
N LYS A 272 -15.70 -9.90 14.44
CA LYS A 272 -16.33 -9.84 15.77
C LYS A 272 -15.38 -10.35 16.85
N GLU A 273 -14.66 -11.43 16.56
CA GLU A 273 -13.70 -12.03 17.49
C GLU A 273 -12.51 -11.10 17.77
N MET A 274 -12.01 -10.37 16.75
CA MET A 274 -10.83 -9.48 16.79
C MET A 274 -11.22 -8.00 16.78
N GLU A 275 -12.42 -7.67 17.25
CA GLU A 275 -13.00 -6.32 17.13
C GLU A 275 -12.17 -5.26 17.86
N ARG A 276 -11.57 -5.58 19.01
CA ARG A 276 -10.75 -4.63 19.77
C ARG A 276 -9.48 -4.25 19.04
N TRP A 277 -8.79 -5.27 18.49
CA TRP A 277 -7.59 -5.05 17.68
C TRP A 277 -7.90 -4.23 16.41
N LEU A 278 -8.99 -4.55 15.68
CA LEU A 278 -9.42 -3.78 14.51
C LEU A 278 -9.71 -2.32 14.85
N LYS A 279 -10.35 -2.05 15.99
CA LYS A 279 -10.70 -0.69 16.44
C LYS A 279 -9.52 0.09 17.02
N ALA A 280 -8.47 -0.59 17.47
CA ALA A 280 -7.33 0.05 18.12
C ALA A 280 -6.49 0.89 17.15
N LYS A 281 -6.48 0.57 15.84
CA LYS A 281 -5.75 1.29 14.79
C LYS A 281 -4.31 1.63 15.20
N LEU A 282 -3.55 0.59 15.63
CA LEU A 282 -2.19 0.76 16.10
C LEU A 282 -1.28 1.31 14.99
N PRO A 283 -0.62 2.47 15.18
CA PRO A 283 0.08 3.19 14.10
C PRO A 283 1.52 2.71 13.91
N PHE A 284 1.77 1.39 13.91
CA PHE A 284 3.13 0.86 13.85
C PHE A 284 3.90 1.32 12.61
N ASN A 285 3.25 1.28 11.45
CA ASN A 285 3.88 1.74 10.21
C ASN A 285 4.25 3.23 10.26
N GLY A 286 3.39 4.08 10.84
CA GLY A 286 3.67 5.50 11.08
C GLY A 286 4.87 5.71 12.01
N ILE A 287 4.97 4.94 13.10
CA ILE A 287 6.12 4.98 14.01
C ILE A 287 7.42 4.62 13.26
N MET A 288 7.36 3.61 12.39
CA MET A 288 8.52 3.13 11.65
C MET A 288 8.96 4.07 10.52
N ASN A 289 8.17 5.08 10.13
CA ASN A 289 8.58 6.09 9.15
C ASN A 289 9.84 6.86 9.59
N ALA A 290 10.03 7.06 10.89
CA ALA A 290 11.23 7.69 11.42
C ALA A 290 12.51 6.91 11.08
N LEU A 291 12.43 5.58 10.98
CA LEU A 291 13.53 4.74 10.51
C LEU A 291 13.59 4.71 8.98
N ARG A 292 12.47 4.50 8.32
CA ARG A 292 12.37 4.37 6.86
C ARG A 292 13.01 5.54 6.12
N TYR A 293 12.77 6.76 6.60
CA TYR A 293 13.28 8.01 6.01
C TYR A 293 14.48 8.62 6.75
N PHE A 294 15.15 7.82 7.59
CA PHE A 294 16.36 8.28 8.28
C PHE A 294 17.53 8.45 7.30
N ASN A 295 18.15 9.63 7.25
CA ASN A 295 19.24 9.94 6.33
C ASN A 295 20.65 9.75 6.93
N GLY A 296 20.74 9.34 8.21
CA GLY A 296 22.02 9.10 8.87
C GLY A 296 22.63 7.74 8.50
N PRO A 297 23.88 7.49 8.92
CA PRO A 297 24.58 6.25 8.62
C PRO A 297 23.96 5.04 9.33
N PHE A 298 24.23 3.86 8.80
CA PHE A 298 23.68 2.58 9.30
C PHE A 298 24.02 2.34 10.78
N SER A 299 25.18 2.76 11.24
CA SER A 299 25.59 2.69 12.65
C SER A 299 24.69 3.49 13.60
N GLN A 300 24.05 4.56 13.11
CA GLN A 300 23.08 5.36 13.86
C GLN A 300 21.64 4.86 13.68
N ALA A 301 21.34 4.25 12.55
CA ALA A 301 20.01 3.67 12.29
C ALA A 301 19.69 2.51 13.23
N GLN A 302 20.67 1.70 13.64
CA GLN A 302 20.46 0.56 14.55
C GLN A 302 19.95 0.99 15.93
N PRO A 303 20.58 1.93 16.67
CA PRO A 303 20.05 2.43 17.94
C PRO A 303 18.66 3.09 17.79
N LEU A 304 18.41 3.80 16.68
CA LEU A 304 17.10 4.36 16.38
C LEU A 304 16.05 3.24 16.22
N ALA A 305 16.36 2.22 15.42
CA ALA A 305 15.48 1.07 15.21
C ALA A 305 15.15 0.35 16.54
N GLU A 306 16.14 0.17 17.42
CA GLU A 306 15.89 -0.38 18.78
C GLU A 306 14.96 0.47 19.61
N THR A 307 15.13 1.78 19.57
CA THR A 307 14.27 2.71 20.31
C THR A 307 12.83 2.66 19.78
N LEU A 308 12.65 2.68 18.45
CA LEU A 308 11.33 2.60 17.84
C LEU A 308 10.63 1.26 18.13
N TRP A 309 11.38 0.15 18.05
CA TRP A 309 10.87 -1.16 18.45
C TRP A 309 10.33 -1.17 19.88
N LYS A 310 11.14 -0.69 20.84
CA LYS A 310 10.73 -0.60 22.25
C LYS A 310 9.51 0.28 22.44
N ASN A 311 9.46 1.45 21.81
CA ASN A 311 8.32 2.35 21.88
C ASN A 311 7.05 1.70 21.34
N ALA A 312 7.14 1.00 20.21
CA ALA A 312 6.00 0.31 19.62
C ALA A 312 5.51 -0.88 20.49
N LEU A 313 6.42 -1.63 21.11
CA LEU A 313 6.06 -2.67 22.09
C LEU A 313 5.34 -2.09 23.31
N ILE A 314 5.82 -0.97 23.85
CA ILE A 314 5.17 -0.27 24.96
C ILE A 314 3.75 0.15 24.56
N LEU A 315 3.60 0.73 23.37
CA LEU A 315 2.30 1.11 22.83
C LEU A 315 1.36 -0.10 22.74
N LEU A 316 1.85 -1.21 22.16
CA LEU A 316 1.07 -2.45 22.07
C LEU A 316 0.59 -2.91 23.44
N ALA A 317 1.49 -2.99 24.41
CA ALA A 317 1.15 -3.47 25.74
C ALA A 317 0.16 -2.56 26.47
N LEU A 318 0.34 -1.23 26.41
CA LEU A 318 -0.60 -0.26 26.97
C LEU A 318 -1.99 -0.36 26.31
N THR A 319 -2.02 -0.53 25.00
CA THR A 319 -3.27 -0.67 24.26
C THR A 319 -3.96 -1.98 24.60
N SER A 320 -3.21 -3.08 24.64
CA SER A 320 -3.73 -4.40 25.01
C SER A 320 -4.35 -4.42 26.41
N GLU A 321 -3.66 -3.83 27.39
CA GLU A 321 -4.18 -3.72 28.76
C GLU A 321 -5.43 -2.85 28.83
N ARG A 322 -5.41 -1.67 28.20
CA ARG A 322 -6.53 -0.72 28.21
C ARG A 322 -7.78 -1.25 27.51
N ASP A 323 -7.60 -1.84 26.32
CA ASP A 323 -8.71 -2.27 25.47
C ASP A 323 -9.09 -3.75 25.73
N GLY A 324 -8.33 -4.45 26.59
CA GLY A 324 -8.58 -5.82 26.99
C GLY A 324 -8.42 -6.83 25.87
N PHE A 325 -7.32 -6.76 25.13
CA PHE A 325 -7.03 -7.69 24.02
C PHE A 325 -7.05 -9.14 24.49
N THR A 326 -7.59 -10.01 23.65
CA THR A 326 -7.39 -11.45 23.79
C THR A 326 -5.97 -11.85 23.41
N PRO A 327 -5.49 -13.04 23.81
CA PRO A 327 -4.17 -13.52 23.38
C PRO A 327 -3.98 -13.53 21.86
N MET A 328 -5.03 -13.82 21.08
CA MET A 328 -4.97 -13.79 19.62
C MET A 328 -4.86 -12.36 19.08
N GLU A 329 -5.60 -11.41 19.63
CA GLU A 329 -5.51 -9.99 19.28
C GLU A 329 -4.12 -9.41 19.59
N GLU A 330 -3.50 -9.81 20.72
CA GLU A 330 -2.12 -9.45 21.04
C GLU A 330 -1.11 -10.01 20.03
N GLN A 331 -1.28 -11.27 19.62
CA GLN A 331 -0.40 -11.92 18.64
C GLN A 331 -0.53 -11.30 17.26
N LEU A 332 -1.74 -10.98 16.82
CA LEU A 332 -1.97 -10.29 15.54
C LEU A 332 -1.39 -8.88 15.55
N ALA A 333 -1.56 -8.15 16.65
CA ALA A 333 -0.96 -6.82 16.80
C ALA A 333 0.57 -6.88 16.86
N LEU A 334 1.14 -7.91 17.49
CA LEU A 334 2.59 -8.14 17.47
C LEU A 334 3.09 -8.49 16.07
N ALA A 335 2.36 -9.30 15.32
CA ALA A 335 2.67 -9.62 13.92
C ALA A 335 2.68 -8.37 13.04
N ASP A 336 1.71 -7.45 13.20
CA ASP A 336 1.72 -6.15 12.53
C ASP A 336 2.95 -5.32 12.85
N LEU A 337 3.34 -5.26 14.12
CA LEU A 337 4.57 -4.58 14.54
C LEU A 337 5.81 -5.21 13.91
N GLN A 338 5.89 -6.54 13.92
CA GLN A 338 7.01 -7.28 13.35
C GLN A 338 7.16 -7.04 11.85
N VAL A 339 6.07 -7.08 11.10
CA VAL A 339 6.05 -6.80 9.66
C VAL A 339 6.43 -5.35 9.37
N SER A 340 5.85 -4.39 10.09
CA SER A 340 6.16 -2.96 9.93
C SER A 340 7.62 -2.65 10.24
N PHE A 341 8.17 -3.24 11.30
CA PHE A 341 9.55 -3.05 11.71
C PHE A 341 10.55 -3.64 10.69
N ALA A 342 10.34 -4.90 10.28
CA ALA A 342 11.20 -5.56 9.31
C ALA A 342 11.21 -4.82 7.97
N SER A 343 10.03 -4.44 7.47
CA SER A 343 9.89 -3.66 6.25
C SER A 343 10.64 -2.34 6.34
N ALA A 344 10.46 -1.57 7.42
CA ALA A 344 11.10 -0.27 7.58
C ALA A 344 12.63 -0.35 7.68
N LEU A 345 13.18 -1.36 8.36
CA LEU A 345 14.63 -1.56 8.47
C LEU A 345 15.26 -1.88 7.11
N ILE A 346 14.57 -2.71 6.31
CA ILE A 346 15.05 -3.04 4.97
C ILE A 346 14.88 -1.84 4.03
N GLU A 347 13.75 -1.15 4.08
CA GLU A 347 13.51 0.06 3.26
C GLU A 347 14.50 1.17 3.57
N TYR A 348 14.88 1.36 4.84
CA TYR A 348 15.98 2.27 5.18
C TYR A 348 17.26 1.90 4.41
N ALA A 349 17.64 0.62 4.41
CA ALA A 349 18.85 0.17 3.71
C ALA A 349 18.74 0.37 2.18
N MET A 350 17.58 0.08 1.58
CA MET A 350 17.31 0.32 0.16
C MET A 350 17.40 1.81 -0.21
N ASN A 351 16.81 2.68 0.60
CA ASN A 351 16.85 4.13 0.38
C ASN A 351 18.29 4.67 0.44
N ARG A 352 19.08 4.15 1.39
CA ARG A 352 20.51 4.54 1.49
C ARG A 352 21.31 4.07 0.28
N GLU A 353 21.07 2.85 -0.22
CA GLU A 353 21.69 2.33 -1.44
C GLU A 353 21.35 3.21 -2.65
N ASP A 354 20.09 3.62 -2.81
CA ASP A 354 19.63 4.52 -3.86
C ASP A 354 20.28 5.91 -3.76
N ASP A 355 20.39 6.47 -2.55
CA ASP A 355 21.08 7.74 -2.30
C ASP A 355 22.57 7.69 -2.73
N PHE A 356 23.27 6.57 -2.43
CA PHE A 356 24.65 6.39 -2.84
C PHE A 356 24.80 6.23 -4.35
N SER A 357 23.90 5.51 -4.99
CA SER A 357 23.86 5.34 -6.44
C SER A 357 23.67 6.67 -7.15
N LYS A 358 22.69 7.47 -6.73
CA LYS A 358 22.44 8.82 -7.25
C LYS A 358 23.62 9.76 -7.03
N LYS A 359 24.29 9.68 -5.88
CA LYS A 359 25.47 10.48 -5.57
C LYS A 359 26.65 10.12 -6.48
N ALA A 360 26.87 8.83 -6.75
CA ALA A 360 27.89 8.36 -7.65
C ALA A 360 27.65 8.84 -9.08
N GLU A 361 26.42 8.71 -9.59
CA GLU A 361 26.02 9.21 -10.92
C GLU A 361 26.22 10.71 -11.05
N ALA A 362 25.79 11.50 -10.08
CA ALA A 362 25.93 12.95 -10.07
C ALA A 362 27.39 13.39 -10.11
N ASN A 363 28.31 12.60 -9.54
CA ASN A 363 29.75 12.85 -9.53
C ASN A 363 30.47 12.22 -10.73
N GLY A 364 29.79 11.56 -11.65
CA GLY A 364 30.37 10.81 -12.78
C GLY A 364 31.28 9.65 -12.36
N GLN A 365 31.07 9.12 -11.16
CA GLN A 365 31.87 8.03 -10.59
C GLN A 365 31.24 6.67 -10.97
N LYS A 366 32.05 5.75 -11.44
CA LYS A 366 31.61 4.36 -11.70
C LYS A 366 31.58 3.49 -10.44
N GLU A 367 32.34 3.86 -9.41
CA GLU A 367 32.47 3.10 -8.16
C GLU A 367 32.52 4.04 -6.95
N LEU A 368 31.89 3.62 -5.86
CA LEU A 368 31.96 4.32 -4.58
C LEU A 368 33.37 4.16 -3.96
N THR A 369 33.82 5.17 -3.22
CA THR A 369 35.11 5.18 -2.54
C THR A 369 34.97 5.65 -1.09
N GLY A 370 35.99 5.38 -0.26
CA GLY A 370 36.07 5.88 1.10
C GLY A 370 34.92 5.46 2.01
N ALA A 371 34.35 6.43 2.74
CA ALA A 371 33.28 6.18 3.71
C ALA A 371 31.99 5.68 3.05
N ASP A 372 31.64 6.19 1.86
CA ASP A 372 30.43 5.78 1.14
C ASP A 372 30.50 4.29 0.74
N LYS A 373 31.69 3.84 0.29
CA LYS A 373 31.92 2.41 0.01
C LYS A 373 31.80 1.56 1.26
N ALA A 374 32.42 1.95 2.36
CA ALA A 374 32.36 1.21 3.62
C ALA A 374 30.92 1.08 4.15
N GLU A 375 30.11 2.14 4.01
CA GLU A 375 28.69 2.08 4.39
C GLU A 375 27.89 1.17 3.44
N MET A 376 28.12 1.23 2.13
CA MET A 376 27.49 0.32 1.17
C MET A 376 27.86 -1.15 1.46
N ASP A 377 29.12 -1.43 1.75
CA ASP A 377 29.57 -2.77 2.13
C ASP A 377 28.86 -3.24 3.42
N ALA A 378 28.62 -2.35 4.37
CA ALA A 378 27.89 -2.66 5.59
C ALA A 378 26.40 -2.92 5.33
N LEU A 379 25.76 -2.19 4.41
CA LEU A 379 24.37 -2.42 3.98
C LEU A 379 24.22 -3.76 3.23
N ASN A 380 25.25 -4.20 2.52
CA ASN A 380 25.27 -5.46 1.78
C ASN A 380 25.63 -6.69 2.64
N ASP A 381 26.07 -6.51 3.88
CA ASP A 381 26.37 -7.60 4.80
C ASP A 381 25.13 -8.00 5.61
N PRO A 382 24.52 -9.18 5.38
CA PRO A 382 23.35 -9.64 6.13
C PRO A 382 23.62 -9.79 7.62
N SER A 383 24.88 -9.96 8.06
CA SER A 383 25.23 -10.07 9.48
C SER A 383 24.95 -8.80 10.28
N ASN A 384 24.87 -7.66 9.61
CA ASN A 384 24.57 -6.36 10.21
C ASN A 384 23.08 -6.17 10.53
N PHE A 385 22.20 -6.96 9.95
CA PHE A 385 20.74 -6.93 10.21
C PHE A 385 20.33 -7.77 11.43
N LYS A 386 21.09 -7.67 12.52
CA LYS A 386 20.86 -8.49 13.75
C LYS A 386 19.47 -8.30 14.34
N LEU A 387 18.88 -7.11 14.19
CA LEU A 387 17.56 -6.80 14.71
C LEU A 387 16.43 -7.61 14.04
N LEU A 388 16.64 -8.09 12.81
CA LEU A 388 15.69 -8.98 12.15
C LEU A 388 15.57 -10.37 12.83
N SER A 389 16.53 -10.74 13.70
CA SER A 389 16.40 -11.98 14.49
C SER A 389 15.23 -11.99 15.49
N ARG A 390 14.64 -10.82 15.74
CA ARG A 390 13.43 -10.67 16.56
C ARG A 390 12.16 -11.08 15.83
N ILE A 391 12.24 -11.25 14.52
CA ILE A 391 11.08 -11.56 13.66
C ILE A 391 11.03 -13.07 13.44
N PRO A 392 9.97 -13.75 13.88
CA PRO A 392 9.77 -15.17 13.59
C PRO A 392 9.23 -15.34 12.15
N PHE A 393 10.11 -15.33 11.16
CA PHE A 393 9.77 -15.39 9.73
C PHE A 393 9.03 -16.68 9.30
N ASP A 394 8.91 -17.67 10.15
CA ASP A 394 8.07 -18.86 9.97
C ASP A 394 6.68 -18.74 10.60
N ASN A 395 6.38 -17.62 11.29
CA ASN A 395 5.08 -17.38 11.90
C ASN A 395 4.01 -17.03 10.84
N PRO A 396 3.01 -17.89 10.62
CA PRO A 396 1.94 -17.62 9.66
C PRO A 396 1.11 -16.36 9.98
N LEU A 397 1.05 -15.94 11.24
CA LEU A 397 0.30 -14.73 11.62
C LEU A 397 0.82 -13.46 10.95
N LEU A 398 2.08 -13.44 10.49
CA LEU A 398 2.62 -12.32 9.71
C LEU A 398 1.81 -12.04 8.44
N THR A 399 1.17 -13.07 7.87
CA THR A 399 0.32 -12.92 6.66
C THR A 399 -0.95 -12.10 6.91
N ALA A 400 -1.37 -11.95 8.17
CA ALA A 400 -2.54 -11.15 8.53
C ALA A 400 -2.27 -9.65 8.58
N SER A 401 -1.02 -9.21 8.44
CA SER A 401 -0.69 -7.79 8.36
C SER A 401 -0.98 -7.26 6.96
N SER A 402 -1.62 -6.09 6.84
CA SER A 402 -1.81 -5.40 5.55
C SER A 402 -0.47 -5.01 4.88
N TYR A 403 0.61 -4.93 5.64
CA TYR A 403 1.97 -4.69 5.14
C TYR A 403 2.73 -5.97 4.75
N PHE A 404 2.11 -7.13 4.85
CA PHE A 404 2.75 -8.40 4.52
C PHE A 404 3.26 -8.48 3.06
N PRO A 405 2.49 -8.09 2.03
CA PRO A 405 2.99 -8.07 0.66
C PRO A 405 4.22 -7.17 0.50
N THR A 406 4.22 -6.01 1.16
CA THR A 406 5.38 -5.11 1.19
C THR A 406 6.59 -5.80 1.82
N LEU A 407 6.44 -6.50 2.94
CA LEU A 407 7.54 -7.23 3.57
C LEU A 407 8.18 -8.25 2.62
N ILE A 408 7.37 -9.05 1.93
CA ILE A 408 7.88 -10.04 0.95
C ILE A 408 8.66 -9.34 -0.17
N ASN A 409 8.14 -8.24 -0.70
CA ASN A 409 8.85 -7.46 -1.71
C ASN A 409 10.19 -6.95 -1.16
N ARG A 410 10.22 -6.36 0.05
CA ARG A 410 11.43 -5.84 0.67
C ARG A 410 12.47 -6.92 0.95
N LEU A 411 12.06 -8.08 1.42
CA LEU A 411 12.98 -9.22 1.64
C LEU A 411 13.67 -9.64 0.33
N ARG A 412 12.92 -9.71 -0.77
CA ARG A 412 13.45 -10.14 -2.08
C ARG A 412 14.46 -9.17 -2.68
N PHE A 413 14.29 -7.86 -2.42
CA PHE A 413 15.11 -6.78 -2.95
C PHE A 413 15.98 -6.11 -1.88
N ALA A 414 16.09 -6.68 -0.68
CA ALA A 414 16.99 -6.16 0.35
C ALA A 414 18.44 -6.07 -0.19
N PRO A 415 19.21 -5.02 0.12
CA PRO A 415 20.58 -4.86 -0.40
C PRO A 415 21.46 -6.12 -0.26
N PRO A 416 21.49 -6.82 0.91
CA PRO A 416 22.30 -8.03 1.03
C PRO A 416 21.77 -9.23 0.21
N VAL A 417 20.50 -9.22 -0.17
CA VAL A 417 19.92 -10.26 -1.03
C VAL A 417 20.17 -9.95 -2.49
N PHE A 418 19.92 -8.69 -2.89
CA PHE A 418 20.14 -8.24 -4.25
C PHE A 418 21.62 -8.32 -4.66
N SER A 419 22.54 -7.83 -3.84
CA SER A 419 23.97 -7.98 -4.10
C SER A 419 24.43 -9.43 -4.00
N GLY A 420 23.92 -10.17 -3.02
CA GLY A 420 24.29 -11.56 -2.77
C GLY A 420 23.91 -12.52 -3.88
N GLN A 421 22.78 -12.30 -4.60
CA GLN A 421 22.35 -13.18 -5.69
C GLN A 421 23.35 -13.24 -6.86
N PHE A 422 24.12 -12.17 -7.07
CA PHE A 422 25.15 -12.09 -8.12
C PHE A 422 26.54 -12.45 -7.61
N ALA A 423 26.68 -12.88 -6.37
CA ALA A 423 27.96 -13.27 -5.82
C ALA A 423 28.62 -14.36 -6.71
N SER A 424 29.91 -14.19 -6.98
CA SER A 424 30.70 -15.11 -7.82
C SER A 424 30.40 -15.15 -9.33
N LEU A 425 29.51 -14.29 -9.86
CA LEU A 425 29.19 -14.29 -11.30
C LEU A 425 30.04 -13.34 -12.16
N GLY A 426 30.91 -12.53 -11.56
CA GLY A 426 31.72 -11.53 -12.28
C GLY A 426 30.90 -10.31 -12.70
N LYS A 427 31.42 -9.51 -13.67
CA LYS A 427 30.70 -8.33 -14.19
C LYS A 427 29.56 -8.80 -15.11
N MET A 428 28.33 -8.51 -14.72
CA MET A 428 27.10 -8.95 -15.42
C MET A 428 26.95 -8.36 -16.85
N ASP A 429 27.56 -7.22 -17.15
CA ASP A 429 27.43 -6.53 -18.46
C ASP A 429 27.88 -7.36 -19.68
N SER A 430 28.55 -8.48 -19.46
CA SER A 430 29.07 -9.36 -20.51
C SER A 430 28.67 -10.83 -20.37
N VAL A 431 27.78 -11.15 -19.43
CA VAL A 431 27.39 -12.53 -19.13
C VAL A 431 26.12 -12.89 -19.89
N LYS A 432 26.17 -13.84 -20.85
CA LYS A 432 24.95 -14.46 -21.42
C LYS A 432 24.26 -15.22 -20.29
N ILE A 433 23.00 -14.90 -20.01
CA ILE A 433 22.20 -15.59 -18.99
C ILE A 433 21.81 -16.96 -19.54
N THR A 434 22.36 -18.00 -18.93
CA THR A 434 22.03 -19.38 -19.22
C THR A 434 21.27 -20.03 -18.06
N ALA A 435 20.69 -21.21 -18.28
CA ALA A 435 20.00 -21.96 -17.25
C ALA A 435 20.89 -22.21 -16.02
N ASP A 436 22.17 -22.57 -16.21
CA ASP A 436 23.15 -22.77 -15.14
C ASP A 436 23.41 -21.47 -14.35
N ILE A 437 23.47 -20.32 -15.03
CA ILE A 437 23.68 -19.03 -14.39
C ILE A 437 22.43 -18.63 -13.59
N GLN A 438 21.25 -18.79 -14.14
CA GLN A 438 20.02 -18.54 -13.39
C GLN A 438 19.88 -19.47 -12.18
N GLN A 439 20.25 -20.73 -12.30
CA GLN A 439 20.28 -21.66 -11.18
C GLN A 439 21.28 -21.22 -10.08
N LYS A 440 22.44 -20.70 -10.45
CA LYS A 440 23.38 -20.12 -9.49
C LYS A 440 22.81 -18.88 -8.81
N ILE A 441 22.15 -18.00 -9.58
CA ILE A 441 21.47 -16.80 -9.03
C ILE A 441 20.41 -17.22 -7.99
N LEU A 442 19.56 -18.20 -8.29
CA LEU A 442 18.57 -18.73 -7.35
C LEU A 442 19.22 -19.24 -6.06
N ASN A 443 20.26 -20.08 -6.20
CA ASN A 443 20.94 -20.65 -5.05
C ASN A 443 21.62 -19.58 -4.19
N ASN A 444 22.24 -18.57 -4.80
CA ASN A 444 22.85 -17.46 -4.12
C ASN A 444 21.79 -16.60 -3.41
N LYS A 445 20.69 -16.26 -4.08
CA LYS A 445 19.57 -15.50 -3.51
C LYS A 445 18.97 -16.22 -2.30
N ARG A 446 18.71 -17.52 -2.43
CA ARG A 446 18.24 -18.38 -1.35
C ARG A 446 19.21 -18.37 -0.16
N ALA A 447 20.52 -18.49 -0.40
CA ALA A 447 21.53 -18.44 0.65
C ALA A 447 21.58 -17.05 1.34
N ALA A 448 21.45 -15.96 0.59
CA ALA A 448 21.39 -14.60 1.11
C ALA A 448 20.14 -14.36 1.95
N LEU A 449 18.97 -14.78 1.48
CA LEU A 449 17.71 -14.72 2.25
C LEU A 449 17.81 -15.52 3.56
N LYS A 450 18.37 -16.74 3.53
CA LYS A 450 18.58 -17.54 4.73
C LYS A 450 19.48 -16.84 5.76
N LYS A 451 20.54 -16.20 5.30
CA LYS A 451 21.44 -15.41 6.16
C LYS A 451 20.73 -14.20 6.76
N LEU A 452 19.99 -13.45 5.93
CA LEU A 452 19.26 -12.24 6.35
C LEU A 452 18.19 -12.56 7.39
N MET A 453 17.35 -13.57 7.13
CA MET A 453 16.25 -13.99 8.00
C MET A 453 16.69 -14.96 9.10
N ARG A 454 17.94 -15.47 9.06
CA ARG A 454 18.47 -16.49 9.99
C ARG A 454 17.58 -17.73 10.05
N CYS A 455 17.16 -18.22 8.91
CA CYS A 455 16.22 -19.31 8.79
C CYS A 455 16.79 -20.51 8.02
N ASN A 456 16.04 -21.61 7.99
CA ASN A 456 16.31 -22.79 7.19
C ASN A 456 15.43 -22.82 5.91
N ASP A 457 15.56 -23.86 5.10
CA ASP A 457 14.85 -23.99 3.83
C ASP A 457 13.33 -24.22 3.98
N SER A 458 12.86 -24.69 5.12
CA SER A 458 11.42 -24.89 5.38
C SER A 458 10.69 -23.61 5.85
N ASN A 459 11.42 -22.51 6.00
CA ASN A 459 10.84 -21.24 6.46
C ASN A 459 9.78 -20.73 5.49
N LEU A 460 8.61 -20.36 6.02
CA LEU A 460 7.44 -19.95 5.24
C LEU A 460 7.74 -18.72 4.36
N MET A 461 8.36 -17.68 4.91
CA MET A 461 8.64 -16.44 4.17
C MET A 461 9.68 -16.66 3.07
N LEU A 462 10.68 -17.50 3.31
CA LEU A 462 11.65 -17.91 2.29
C LEU A 462 10.94 -18.58 1.09
N GLN A 463 10.05 -19.51 1.37
CA GLN A 463 9.33 -20.23 0.31
C GLN A 463 8.37 -19.32 -0.46
N ILE A 464 7.73 -18.36 0.21
CA ILE A 464 6.93 -17.34 -0.46
C ILE A 464 7.81 -16.47 -1.38
N CYS A 465 9.00 -16.07 -0.93
CA CYS A 465 9.94 -15.32 -1.80
C CYS A 465 10.32 -16.13 -3.05
N ILE A 466 10.60 -17.43 -2.91
CA ILE A 466 10.91 -18.32 -4.05
C ILE A 466 9.69 -18.48 -4.97
N TYR A 467 8.50 -18.64 -4.40
CA TYR A 467 7.25 -18.66 -5.17
C TYR A 467 7.06 -17.41 -6.02
N LYS A 468 7.32 -16.22 -5.45
CA LYS A 468 7.26 -14.95 -6.21
C LYS A 468 8.27 -14.92 -7.36
N ASP A 469 9.44 -15.50 -7.17
CA ASP A 469 10.43 -15.63 -8.26
C ASP A 469 9.91 -16.53 -9.41
N ILE A 470 9.17 -17.60 -9.11
CA ILE A 470 8.47 -18.40 -10.15
C ILE A 470 7.47 -17.53 -10.90
N GLN A 471 6.60 -16.79 -10.19
CA GLN A 471 5.60 -15.93 -10.83
C GLN A 471 6.19 -14.89 -11.78
N GLU A 472 7.30 -14.27 -11.39
CA GLU A 472 7.93 -13.21 -12.18
C GLU A 472 8.67 -13.73 -13.41
N ASN A 473 9.32 -14.88 -13.29
CA ASN A 473 10.15 -15.40 -14.37
C ASN A 473 9.41 -16.38 -15.30
N PHE A 474 8.23 -16.87 -14.91
CA PHE A 474 7.50 -17.92 -15.63
C PHE A 474 7.26 -17.57 -17.11
N LYS A 475 6.84 -16.33 -17.39
CA LYS A 475 6.58 -15.88 -18.77
C LYS A 475 7.86 -15.92 -19.63
N GLU A 476 8.97 -15.44 -19.08
CA GLU A 476 10.26 -15.46 -19.77
C GLU A 476 10.72 -16.88 -20.06
N TRP A 477 10.63 -17.77 -19.05
CA TRP A 477 10.99 -19.20 -19.25
C TRP A 477 10.12 -19.89 -20.28
N ARG A 478 8.81 -19.58 -20.33
CA ARG A 478 7.90 -20.11 -21.35
C ARG A 478 8.25 -19.58 -22.74
N ASN A 479 8.51 -18.29 -22.88
CA ASN A 479 8.94 -17.73 -24.16
C ASN A 479 10.25 -18.34 -24.65
N ASN A 480 11.19 -18.60 -23.76
CA ASN A 480 12.43 -19.29 -24.11
C ASN A 480 12.18 -20.75 -24.54
N GLU A 481 11.24 -21.46 -23.92
CA GLU A 481 10.81 -22.81 -24.33
C GLU A 481 10.30 -22.81 -25.78
N GLU A 482 9.53 -21.82 -26.16
CA GLU A 482 8.98 -21.67 -27.53
C GLU A 482 10.05 -21.41 -28.59
N LEU A 483 11.25 -20.94 -28.22
CA LEU A 483 12.37 -20.73 -29.15
C LEU A 483 13.13 -22.03 -29.47
N ILE A 484 13.07 -23.06 -28.62
CA ILE A 484 13.82 -24.29 -28.73
C ILE A 484 13.60 -24.99 -30.08
N PRO A 485 12.37 -25.20 -30.59
CA PRO A 485 12.14 -25.81 -31.88
C PRO A 485 12.84 -25.11 -33.05
N GLY A 486 12.85 -23.76 -33.02
CA GLY A 486 13.54 -22.94 -34.02
C GLY A 486 15.07 -23.13 -33.99
N ILE A 487 15.66 -23.16 -32.78
CA ILE A 487 17.09 -23.42 -32.60
C ILE A 487 17.46 -24.80 -33.10
N LEU A 488 16.67 -25.83 -32.77
CA LEU A 488 16.90 -27.19 -33.22
C LEU A 488 16.76 -27.36 -34.73
N ALA A 489 15.99 -26.53 -35.39
CA ALA A 489 15.79 -26.53 -36.85
C ALA A 489 16.83 -25.68 -37.60
N ASP A 490 17.69 -24.92 -36.92
CA ASP A 490 18.67 -24.04 -37.55
C ASP A 490 19.79 -24.83 -38.23
N THR A 491 19.77 -24.86 -39.57
CA THR A 491 20.76 -25.58 -40.40
C THR A 491 22.11 -24.84 -40.52
N SER A 492 22.21 -23.62 -40.04
CA SER A 492 23.48 -22.86 -40.02
C SER A 492 24.44 -23.32 -38.91
N LEU A 493 23.92 -24.02 -37.91
CA LEU A 493 24.66 -24.60 -36.78
C LEU A 493 24.84 -26.10 -36.93
N THR A 494 25.89 -26.64 -36.35
CA THR A 494 26.06 -28.11 -36.21
C THR A 494 25.03 -28.66 -35.22
N GLU A 495 24.73 -29.97 -35.32
CA GLU A 495 23.81 -30.64 -34.39
C GLU A 495 24.22 -30.45 -32.92
N GLN A 496 25.53 -30.55 -32.65
CA GLN A 496 26.07 -30.35 -31.31
C GLN A 496 25.88 -28.92 -30.80
N GLU A 497 26.06 -27.91 -31.64
CA GLU A 497 25.84 -26.51 -31.31
C GLU A 497 24.34 -26.23 -31.05
N ARG A 498 23.44 -26.74 -31.88
CA ARG A 498 21.97 -26.60 -31.65
C ARG A 498 21.52 -27.19 -30.34
N LEU A 499 21.97 -28.40 -30.03
CA LEU A 499 21.64 -29.06 -28.76
C LEU A 499 22.20 -28.27 -27.56
N ALA A 500 23.48 -27.86 -27.62
CA ALA A 500 24.08 -27.07 -26.55
C ALA A 500 23.39 -25.68 -26.36
N GLU A 501 22.98 -25.06 -27.44
CA GLU A 501 22.25 -23.80 -27.36
C GLU A 501 20.85 -23.99 -26.76
N ALA A 502 20.10 -24.98 -27.20
CA ALA A 502 18.78 -25.31 -26.65
C ALA A 502 18.85 -25.68 -25.14
N GLU A 503 19.83 -26.49 -24.76
CA GLU A 503 20.03 -26.88 -23.34
C GLU A 503 20.50 -25.72 -22.48
N SER A 504 21.21 -24.75 -23.05
CA SER A 504 21.69 -23.57 -22.30
C SER A 504 20.60 -22.53 -22.03
N LEU A 505 19.48 -22.57 -22.75
CA LEU A 505 18.41 -21.59 -22.55
C LEU A 505 17.77 -21.71 -21.14
N PRO A 506 17.53 -20.60 -20.45
CA PRO A 506 16.72 -20.63 -19.24
C PRO A 506 15.24 -20.79 -19.59
N ALA A 507 14.91 -21.96 -20.13
CA ALA A 507 13.56 -22.34 -20.56
C ALA A 507 12.77 -23.00 -19.43
N LEU A 508 11.47 -23.13 -19.59
CA LEU A 508 10.56 -23.61 -18.55
C LEU A 508 10.94 -25.03 -18.06
N ASN A 509 11.24 -25.94 -18.99
CA ASN A 509 11.67 -27.33 -18.68
C ASN A 509 12.95 -27.38 -17.86
N ASN A 510 13.89 -26.44 -18.04
CA ASN A 510 15.16 -26.38 -17.35
C ASN A 510 15.11 -25.64 -16.01
N MET A 511 14.15 -24.72 -15.86
CA MET A 511 14.10 -23.78 -14.73
C MET A 511 13.04 -24.11 -13.68
N LEU A 512 11.88 -24.63 -14.07
CA LEU A 512 10.76 -24.78 -13.15
C LEU A 512 11.02 -25.84 -12.07
N SER A 513 11.56 -27.03 -12.44
CA SER A 513 11.77 -28.11 -11.48
C SER A 513 12.67 -27.72 -10.31
N PRO A 514 13.86 -27.11 -10.52
CA PRO A 514 14.72 -26.68 -9.43
C PRO A 514 14.05 -25.66 -8.46
N TYR A 515 13.17 -24.79 -8.96
CA TYR A 515 12.43 -23.87 -8.11
C TYR A 515 11.34 -24.57 -7.29
N LEU A 516 10.63 -25.52 -7.91
CA LEU A 516 9.57 -26.28 -7.25
C LEU A 516 10.12 -27.24 -6.19
N GLU A 517 11.31 -27.82 -6.38
CA GLU A 517 11.96 -28.74 -5.44
C GLU A 517 12.29 -28.11 -4.09
N VAL A 518 12.51 -26.80 -4.03
CA VAL A 518 12.77 -26.10 -2.77
C VAL A 518 11.50 -25.73 -2.00
N LEU A 519 10.31 -25.86 -2.60
CA LEU A 519 9.03 -25.60 -1.97
C LEU A 519 8.56 -26.82 -1.15
N SER A 520 8.93 -26.87 0.12
CA SER A 520 8.59 -27.96 1.03
C SER A 520 7.24 -27.75 1.75
N SER A 521 6.72 -26.52 1.80
CA SER A 521 5.39 -26.25 2.35
C SER A 521 4.29 -26.76 1.41
N PRO A 522 3.41 -27.68 1.86
CA PRO A 522 2.34 -28.21 1.01
C PRO A 522 1.44 -27.11 0.43
N PHE A 523 1.13 -26.08 1.22
CA PHE A 523 0.32 -24.98 0.78
C PHE A 523 1.02 -24.16 -0.32
N ILE A 524 2.28 -23.75 -0.11
CA ILE A 524 3.02 -22.95 -1.09
C ILE A 524 3.22 -23.76 -2.37
N ARG A 525 3.52 -25.07 -2.26
CA ARG A 525 3.63 -25.97 -3.41
C ARG A 525 2.32 -26.03 -4.19
N GLN A 526 1.19 -26.16 -3.50
CA GLN A 526 -0.14 -26.15 -4.14
C GLN A 526 -0.39 -24.82 -4.88
N GLN A 527 -0.03 -23.67 -4.29
CA GLN A 527 -0.18 -22.37 -4.96
C GLN A 527 0.70 -22.31 -6.22
N ALA A 528 1.92 -22.81 -6.17
CA ALA A 528 2.81 -22.88 -7.33
C ALA A 528 2.25 -23.78 -8.43
N ASP A 529 1.74 -24.95 -8.09
CA ASP A 529 1.13 -25.87 -9.04
C ASP A 529 -0.14 -25.29 -9.69
N LEU A 530 -0.98 -24.60 -8.91
CA LEU A 530 -2.17 -23.90 -9.41
C LEU A 530 -1.78 -22.74 -10.35
N PHE A 531 -0.80 -21.93 -9.97
CA PHE A 531 -0.30 -20.84 -10.79
C PHE A 531 0.30 -21.37 -12.11
N CYS A 532 1.19 -22.35 -12.05
CA CYS A 532 1.82 -22.93 -13.24
C CYS A 532 0.77 -23.56 -14.17
N SER A 533 -0.20 -24.29 -13.61
CA SER A 533 -1.28 -24.90 -14.41
C SER A 533 -2.13 -23.84 -15.10
N ALA A 534 -2.52 -22.79 -14.39
CA ALA A 534 -3.27 -21.68 -14.97
C ALA A 534 -2.45 -20.98 -16.07
N ALA A 535 -1.19 -20.67 -15.80
CA ALA A 535 -0.31 -19.98 -16.73
C ALA A 535 0.02 -20.82 -17.98
N MET A 536 0.03 -22.16 -17.87
CA MET A 536 0.17 -23.06 -19.02
C MET A 536 -1.12 -23.18 -19.83
N MET A 537 -2.29 -23.11 -19.19
CA MET A 537 -3.59 -23.14 -19.86
C MET A 537 -3.97 -21.81 -20.52
N GLU A 538 -3.28 -20.72 -20.18
CA GLU A 538 -3.42 -19.43 -20.84
C GLU A 538 -2.90 -19.46 -22.29
N GLN A 539 -3.51 -20.31 -23.12
CA GLN A 539 -3.29 -20.30 -24.57
C GLN A 539 -4.12 -19.22 -25.27
N ASP A 540 -5.23 -18.80 -24.65
CA ASP A 540 -6.09 -17.75 -25.16
C ASP A 540 -5.51 -16.38 -24.79
N ILE A 541 -4.74 -15.83 -25.71
CA ILE A 541 -4.19 -14.47 -25.59
C ILE A 541 -5.30 -13.44 -25.55
N ALA A 542 -6.43 -13.71 -26.20
CA ALA A 542 -7.61 -12.86 -26.24
C ALA A 542 -8.78 -13.49 -25.46
N THR A 543 -9.25 -12.80 -24.40
CA THR A 543 -10.38 -13.23 -23.57
C THR A 543 -11.57 -12.28 -23.69
N PRO A 544 -12.83 -12.78 -23.75
CA PRO A 544 -13.99 -11.91 -23.82
C PRO A 544 -14.11 -11.10 -22.52
N LEU A 545 -14.51 -9.84 -22.64
CA LEU A 545 -14.87 -9.03 -21.50
C LEU A 545 -16.13 -9.60 -20.82
N PRO A 546 -16.20 -9.58 -19.46
CA PRO A 546 -17.32 -10.19 -18.74
C PRO A 546 -18.66 -9.54 -19.13
N ALA A 547 -19.69 -10.38 -19.30
CA ALA A 547 -21.05 -9.91 -19.50
C ALA A 547 -21.58 -9.27 -18.20
N ASN A 548 -22.54 -8.35 -18.31
CA ASN A 548 -23.21 -7.69 -17.16
C ASN A 548 -22.24 -6.97 -16.20
N ASN A 549 -21.16 -6.41 -16.72
CA ASN A 549 -20.18 -5.63 -16.00
C ASN A 549 -20.13 -4.21 -16.58
N ALA A 550 -20.36 -3.18 -15.75
CA ALA A 550 -20.43 -1.78 -16.20
C ALA A 550 -19.11 -1.29 -16.81
N ALA A 551 -17.98 -1.66 -16.25
CA ALA A 551 -16.67 -1.30 -16.77
C ALA A 551 -16.39 -1.98 -18.14
N ALA A 552 -16.78 -3.25 -18.28
CA ALA A 552 -16.69 -3.96 -19.55
C ALA A 552 -17.59 -3.32 -20.62
N GLU A 553 -18.76 -2.82 -20.21
CA GLU A 553 -19.66 -2.10 -21.12
C GLU A 553 -19.06 -0.77 -21.58
N MET A 554 -18.40 -0.01 -20.69
CA MET A 554 -17.66 1.19 -21.10
C MET A 554 -16.61 0.88 -22.18
N ILE A 555 -15.86 -0.21 -22.02
CA ILE A 555 -14.85 -0.62 -23.02
C ILE A 555 -15.51 -1.08 -24.33
N ARG A 556 -16.64 -1.79 -24.28
CA ARG A 556 -17.40 -2.16 -25.50
C ARG A 556 -17.90 -0.94 -26.26
N GLN A 557 -18.46 0.05 -25.55
CA GLN A 557 -18.91 1.30 -26.16
C GLN A 557 -17.73 2.07 -26.77
N LEU A 558 -16.59 2.09 -26.07
CA LEU A 558 -15.37 2.69 -26.59
C LEU A 558 -14.88 1.98 -27.85
N SER A 559 -14.85 0.65 -27.85
CA SER A 559 -14.48 -0.15 -29.03
C SER A 559 -15.43 0.10 -30.23
N ALA A 560 -16.72 0.22 -29.96
CA ALA A 560 -17.72 0.51 -31.00
C ALA A 560 -17.53 1.88 -31.71
N ARG A 561 -16.87 2.85 -31.06
CA ARG A 561 -16.49 4.14 -31.67
C ARG A 561 -15.37 4.00 -32.71
N PHE A 562 -14.59 2.93 -32.66
CA PHE A 562 -13.44 2.68 -33.52
C PHE A 562 -13.53 1.31 -34.20
N PRO A 563 -14.54 1.06 -35.03
CA PRO A 563 -14.81 -0.26 -35.58
C PRO A 563 -13.62 -0.77 -36.41
N GLY A 564 -13.31 -2.05 -36.28
CA GLY A 564 -12.22 -2.71 -36.98
C GLY A 564 -10.80 -2.34 -36.51
N ARG A 565 -10.67 -1.65 -35.37
CA ARG A 565 -9.37 -1.25 -34.81
C ARG A 565 -9.10 -1.93 -33.48
N TYR A 566 -7.84 -2.29 -33.24
CA TYR A 566 -7.35 -2.58 -31.92
C TYR A 566 -7.30 -1.29 -31.10
N LEU A 567 -7.73 -1.33 -29.85
CA LEU A 567 -7.53 -0.23 -28.89
C LEU A 567 -6.29 -0.52 -28.06
N LEU A 568 -5.34 0.43 -28.05
CA LEU A 568 -4.24 0.45 -27.09
C LEU A 568 -4.55 1.52 -26.05
N ILE A 569 -4.87 1.09 -24.84
CA ILE A 569 -5.33 1.96 -23.75
C ILE A 569 -4.17 2.20 -22.79
N ASP A 570 -3.81 3.47 -22.58
CA ASP A 570 -2.84 3.94 -21.59
C ASP A 570 -3.60 4.54 -20.40
N PHE A 571 -3.49 3.90 -19.24
CA PHE A 571 -4.00 4.40 -17.97
C PHE A 571 -2.94 5.26 -17.30
N TRP A 572 -3.24 6.54 -17.15
CA TRP A 572 -2.29 7.54 -16.67
C TRP A 572 -2.93 8.54 -15.71
N GLY A 573 -2.14 9.49 -15.19
CA GLY A 573 -2.66 10.58 -14.34
C GLY A 573 -1.65 11.71 -14.13
N MET A 574 -2.14 12.90 -13.80
CA MET A 574 -1.30 14.09 -13.59
C MET A 574 -0.30 13.92 -12.43
N GLY A 575 -0.63 13.15 -11.40
CA GLY A 575 0.26 12.83 -10.28
C GLY A 575 1.35 11.79 -10.60
N CYS A 576 1.21 11.08 -11.73
CA CYS A 576 2.13 10.01 -12.14
C CYS A 576 3.30 10.56 -12.98
N SER A 577 4.45 10.77 -12.34
CA SER A 577 5.66 11.26 -13.04
C SER A 577 6.18 10.27 -14.10
N PRO A 578 6.25 8.95 -13.85
CA PRO A 578 6.62 7.96 -14.87
C PRO A 578 5.69 7.98 -16.08
N CYS A 579 4.36 8.10 -15.87
CA CYS A 579 3.38 8.17 -16.97
C CYS A 579 3.66 9.37 -17.88
N ARG A 580 3.85 10.55 -17.29
CA ARG A 580 4.13 11.76 -18.06
C ARG A 580 5.45 11.68 -18.82
N ALA A 581 6.49 11.12 -18.20
CA ALA A 581 7.77 10.88 -18.86
C ALA A 581 7.63 9.93 -20.06
N ALA A 582 6.83 8.87 -19.90
CA ALA A 582 6.49 7.93 -20.96
C ALA A 582 5.79 8.60 -22.13
N ILE A 583 4.75 9.39 -21.87
CA ILE A 583 4.00 10.14 -22.88
C ILE A 583 4.92 11.10 -23.63
N GLN A 584 5.81 11.81 -22.95
CA GLN A 584 6.75 12.74 -23.59
C GLN A 584 7.76 12.00 -24.47
N LYS A 585 8.34 10.91 -23.96
CA LYS A 585 9.35 10.12 -24.69
C LYS A 585 8.78 9.42 -25.92
N SER A 586 7.51 8.99 -25.91
CA SER A 586 6.88 8.24 -27.00
C SER A 586 6.26 9.11 -28.10
N LYS A 587 6.46 10.43 -28.12
CA LYS A 587 5.79 11.36 -29.03
C LYS A 587 5.89 10.95 -30.50
N ASP A 588 7.09 10.65 -30.99
CA ASP A 588 7.32 10.30 -32.39
C ASP A 588 6.71 8.93 -32.75
N LEU A 589 6.80 7.97 -31.85
CA LEU A 589 6.16 6.66 -32.01
C LEU A 589 4.64 6.80 -32.07
N ARG A 590 4.02 7.58 -31.17
CA ARG A 590 2.58 7.83 -31.17
C ARG A 590 2.10 8.49 -32.47
N ALA A 591 2.87 9.46 -32.98
CA ALA A 591 2.58 10.08 -34.26
C ALA A 591 2.60 9.06 -35.42
N SER A 592 3.50 8.08 -35.39
CA SER A 592 3.52 6.98 -36.39
C SER A 592 2.33 6.03 -36.25
N ILE A 593 1.94 5.70 -35.01
CA ILE A 593 0.79 4.82 -34.72
C ILE A 593 -0.52 5.51 -35.14
N ALA A 594 -0.66 6.81 -34.89
CA ALA A 594 -1.86 7.58 -35.26
C ALA A 594 -2.20 7.53 -36.80
N GLN A 595 -1.18 7.29 -37.65
CA GLN A 595 -1.38 7.13 -39.10
C GLN A 595 -1.94 5.75 -39.50
N ARG A 596 -1.94 4.79 -38.60
CA ARG A 596 -2.42 3.44 -38.83
C ARG A 596 -3.95 3.38 -38.84
N LYS A 597 -4.52 2.48 -39.64
CA LYS A 597 -5.98 2.28 -39.74
C LYS A 597 -6.46 1.10 -38.88
N ASP A 598 -5.54 0.26 -38.39
CA ASP A 598 -5.84 -0.98 -37.69
C ASP A 598 -5.68 -0.86 -36.16
N VAL A 599 -5.29 0.32 -35.65
CA VAL A 599 -5.08 0.57 -34.22
C VAL A 599 -5.52 1.98 -33.86
N LYS A 600 -5.95 2.18 -32.61
CA LYS A 600 -6.25 3.46 -31.99
C LYS A 600 -5.60 3.54 -30.61
N LEU A 601 -4.85 4.60 -30.36
CA LEU A 601 -4.34 4.94 -29.03
C LEU A 601 -5.40 5.69 -28.25
N ILE A 602 -5.57 5.33 -26.97
CA ILE A 602 -6.55 5.92 -26.07
C ILE A 602 -5.88 6.17 -24.73
N PHE A 603 -6.02 7.37 -24.21
CA PHE A 603 -5.46 7.79 -22.90
C PHE A 603 -6.58 8.00 -21.90
N ILE A 604 -6.62 7.19 -20.84
CA ILE A 604 -7.65 7.26 -19.80
C ILE A 604 -7.05 7.78 -18.50
N ALA A 605 -7.64 8.83 -17.94
CA ALA A 605 -7.23 9.39 -16.66
C ALA A 605 -8.43 9.59 -15.72
N ALA A 606 -8.19 9.49 -14.41
CA ALA A 606 -9.17 9.87 -13.39
C ALA A 606 -9.04 11.35 -13.05
N GLU A 607 -10.15 12.08 -13.07
CA GLU A 607 -10.23 13.49 -12.68
C GLU A 607 -11.54 13.77 -11.93
N ASN A 608 -11.53 14.76 -11.03
CA ASN A 608 -12.72 15.10 -10.23
C ASN A 608 -13.82 15.86 -10.99
N THR A 609 -13.54 16.26 -12.22
CA THR A 609 -14.50 16.94 -13.09
C THR A 609 -14.48 16.33 -14.48
N PRO A 610 -15.61 16.28 -15.21
CA PRO A 610 -15.66 15.68 -16.54
C PRO A 610 -14.70 16.30 -17.56
N GLN A 611 -14.35 17.59 -17.38
CA GLN A 611 -13.39 18.29 -18.23
C GLN A 611 -11.95 18.17 -17.77
N GLY A 612 -11.72 17.53 -16.63
CA GLY A 612 -10.43 17.46 -15.96
C GLY A 612 -10.00 18.78 -15.28
N SER A 613 -8.93 18.72 -14.50
CA SER A 613 -8.30 19.90 -13.90
C SER A 613 -7.67 20.83 -14.95
N GLU A 614 -7.39 22.08 -14.59
CA GLU A 614 -6.69 23.01 -15.49
C GLU A 614 -5.31 22.46 -15.89
N ALA A 615 -4.59 21.85 -14.95
CA ALA A 615 -3.32 21.21 -15.22
C ALA A 615 -3.43 20.06 -16.21
N TYR A 616 -4.45 19.21 -16.06
CA TYR A 616 -4.77 18.12 -16.99
C TYR A 616 -5.04 18.66 -18.41
N ARG A 617 -5.95 19.62 -18.55
CA ARG A 617 -6.28 20.22 -19.87
C ARG A 617 -5.07 20.85 -20.55
N LYS A 618 -4.22 21.55 -19.79
CA LYS A 618 -2.97 22.11 -20.31
C LYS A 618 -2.03 21.04 -20.80
N TYR A 619 -1.85 19.98 -20.04
CA TYR A 619 -0.97 18.86 -20.38
C TYR A 619 -1.47 18.10 -21.64
N VAL A 620 -2.77 17.78 -21.67
CA VAL A 620 -3.39 17.13 -22.84
C VAL A 620 -3.20 17.98 -24.09
N LYS A 621 -3.46 19.29 -24.04
CA LYS A 621 -3.27 20.20 -25.16
C LYS A 621 -1.82 20.25 -25.66
N GLU A 622 -0.86 20.13 -24.76
CA GLU A 622 0.57 20.22 -25.09
C GLU A 622 1.14 18.89 -25.64
N TRP A 623 0.72 17.76 -25.10
CA TRP A 623 1.35 16.48 -25.33
C TRP A 623 0.46 15.42 -26.00
N LEU A 624 -0.86 15.56 -25.93
CA LEU A 624 -1.86 14.58 -26.38
C LEU A 624 -2.94 15.21 -27.28
N ALA A 625 -2.67 16.37 -27.92
CA ALA A 625 -3.67 17.12 -28.67
C ALA A 625 -4.32 16.35 -29.84
N ASP A 626 -3.58 15.41 -30.43
CA ASP A 626 -4.01 14.60 -31.58
C ASP A 626 -4.52 13.20 -31.15
N GLU A 627 -4.55 12.93 -29.84
CA GLU A 627 -4.90 11.62 -29.29
C GLU A 627 -6.32 11.61 -28.72
N GLU A 628 -6.88 10.41 -28.58
CA GLU A 628 -8.14 10.21 -27.87
C GLU A 628 -7.90 10.19 -26.37
N CYS A 629 -8.35 11.23 -25.67
CA CYS A 629 -8.20 11.37 -24.23
C CYS A 629 -9.57 11.29 -23.56
N ILE A 630 -9.71 10.35 -22.62
CA ILE A 630 -10.94 10.12 -21.85
C ILE A 630 -10.66 10.49 -20.40
N CYS A 631 -11.51 11.37 -19.88
CA CYS A 631 -11.48 11.81 -18.51
C CYS A 631 -12.66 11.15 -17.77
N LEU A 632 -12.36 10.25 -16.85
CA LEU A 632 -13.35 9.52 -16.06
C LEU A 632 -13.42 10.08 -14.65
N SER A 633 -14.58 9.93 -14.01
CA SER A 633 -14.64 10.09 -12.55
C SER A 633 -13.76 9.04 -11.86
N PRO A 634 -13.27 9.30 -10.63
CA PRO A 634 -12.51 8.29 -9.88
C PRO A 634 -13.25 6.94 -9.76
N ALA A 635 -14.57 6.98 -9.59
CA ALA A 635 -15.40 5.78 -9.50
C ALA A 635 -15.37 4.93 -10.78
N GLU A 636 -15.59 5.54 -11.94
CA GLU A 636 -15.55 4.86 -13.25
C GLU A 636 -14.15 4.33 -13.56
N TYR A 637 -13.12 5.12 -13.24
CA TYR A 637 -11.74 4.71 -13.39
C TYR A 637 -11.41 3.47 -12.54
N ASN A 638 -11.82 3.47 -11.26
CA ASN A 638 -11.58 2.36 -10.35
C ASN A 638 -12.37 1.09 -10.75
N GLN A 639 -13.54 1.21 -11.39
CA GLN A 639 -14.23 0.07 -12.00
C GLN A 639 -13.39 -0.55 -13.13
N LEU A 640 -12.66 0.26 -13.91
CA LEU A 640 -11.73 -0.25 -14.92
C LEU A 640 -10.49 -0.88 -14.26
N CYS A 641 -9.97 -0.30 -13.16
CA CYS A 641 -8.90 -0.92 -12.38
C CYS A 641 -9.31 -2.30 -11.84
N GLU A 642 -10.57 -2.45 -11.37
CA GLU A 642 -11.10 -3.75 -10.93
C GLU A 642 -11.25 -4.73 -12.11
N LEU A 643 -11.78 -4.26 -13.26
CA LEU A 643 -11.98 -5.08 -14.46
C LEU A 643 -10.65 -5.66 -14.97
N PHE A 644 -9.64 -4.80 -15.10
CA PHE A 644 -8.34 -5.14 -15.64
C PHE A 644 -7.32 -5.60 -14.59
N ARG A 645 -7.72 -5.59 -13.30
CA ARG A 645 -6.93 -6.08 -12.18
C ARG A 645 -5.58 -5.39 -12.03
N PHE A 646 -5.59 -4.06 -11.98
CA PHE A 646 -4.41 -3.26 -11.67
C PHE A 646 -4.70 -2.23 -10.57
N ASN A 647 -3.66 -1.79 -9.85
CA ASN A 647 -3.73 -0.80 -8.78
C ASN A 647 -2.62 0.27 -8.87
N ALA A 648 -1.83 0.23 -9.94
CA ALA A 648 -0.72 1.16 -10.17
C ALA A 648 -0.68 1.60 -11.63
N ILE A 649 -0.16 2.81 -11.88
CA ILE A 649 0.06 3.37 -13.21
C ILE A 649 1.53 3.79 -13.40
N PRO A 650 2.07 3.76 -14.63
CA PRO A 650 1.37 3.49 -15.91
C PRO A 650 0.90 2.04 -16.02
N HIS A 651 -0.29 1.84 -16.59
CA HIS A 651 -0.82 0.53 -16.95
C HIS A 651 -1.38 0.57 -18.36
N TYR A 652 -1.27 -0.54 -19.09
CA TYR A 652 -1.62 -0.62 -20.50
C TYR A 652 -2.53 -1.82 -20.75
N GLU A 653 -3.54 -1.63 -21.60
CA GLU A 653 -4.45 -2.69 -22.02
C GLU A 653 -4.63 -2.68 -23.51
N THR A 654 -4.81 -3.86 -24.11
CA THR A 654 -5.11 -4.01 -25.53
C THR A 654 -6.44 -4.71 -25.72
N ILE A 655 -7.31 -4.11 -26.53
CA ILE A 655 -8.62 -4.66 -26.89
C ILE A 655 -8.65 -4.93 -28.38
N THR A 656 -9.10 -6.13 -28.78
CA THR A 656 -9.24 -6.49 -30.19
C THR A 656 -10.42 -5.76 -30.83
N PRO A 657 -10.52 -5.73 -32.17
CA PRO A 657 -11.68 -5.17 -32.87
C PRO A 657 -13.04 -5.79 -32.51
N GLU A 658 -13.02 -7.04 -32.04
CA GLU A 658 -14.18 -7.80 -31.59
C GLU A 658 -14.52 -7.58 -30.11
N GLY A 659 -13.72 -6.74 -29.40
CA GLY A 659 -13.95 -6.41 -28.00
C GLY A 659 -13.39 -7.42 -27.00
N TYR A 660 -12.39 -8.22 -27.39
CA TYR A 660 -11.68 -9.12 -26.47
C TYR A 660 -10.49 -8.42 -25.83
N ARG A 661 -10.24 -8.68 -24.55
CA ARG A 661 -9.02 -8.27 -23.85
C ARG A 661 -7.85 -9.14 -24.30
N VAL A 662 -6.76 -8.51 -24.71
CA VAL A 662 -5.51 -9.18 -25.03
C VAL A 662 -4.59 -9.11 -23.82
N ARG A 663 -4.13 -10.26 -23.32
CA ARG A 663 -3.35 -10.33 -22.07
C ARG A 663 -1.88 -9.93 -22.22
N GLU A 664 -1.33 -9.96 -23.41
CA GLU A 664 0.00 -9.44 -23.68
C GLU A 664 -0.09 -7.96 -24.02
N ASP A 665 0.11 -7.12 -23.01
CA ASP A 665 0.02 -5.68 -23.19
C ASP A 665 1.23 -5.14 -23.94
N LEU A 666 0.93 -4.37 -24.98
CA LEU A 666 1.91 -3.59 -25.70
C LEU A 666 2.22 -2.33 -24.88
N SER A 667 3.33 -2.31 -24.13
CA SER A 667 3.78 -1.09 -23.45
C SER A 667 4.34 -0.09 -24.43
N ILE A 668 3.82 1.14 -24.47
CA ILE A 668 4.30 2.22 -25.35
C ILE A 668 5.75 2.63 -25.01
N ASN A 669 6.24 2.32 -23.83
CA ASN A 669 7.57 2.70 -23.34
C ASN A 669 8.75 1.87 -23.85
N GLY A 670 8.52 0.70 -24.40
CA GLY A 670 9.58 -0.25 -24.74
C GLY A 670 9.70 -0.60 -26.22
N PHE A 671 8.83 -0.04 -27.07
CA PHE A 671 8.73 -0.49 -28.46
C PHE A 671 9.86 0.02 -29.35
N HIS A 672 11.00 -0.63 -29.28
CA HIS A 672 11.97 -0.50 -30.35
C HIS A 672 11.46 -1.15 -31.65
N ASN A 673 10.52 -2.11 -31.57
CA ASN A 673 9.96 -2.89 -32.69
C ASN A 673 8.43 -2.97 -32.66
N PHE A 674 7.73 -1.82 -32.49
CA PHE A 674 6.26 -1.80 -32.39
C PHE A 674 5.56 -2.57 -33.50
N ASN A 675 5.99 -2.40 -34.77
CA ASN A 675 5.32 -3.03 -35.90
C ASN A 675 5.41 -4.56 -35.86
N ASP A 676 6.55 -5.10 -35.47
CA ASP A 676 6.77 -6.55 -35.42
C ASP A 676 6.03 -7.15 -34.22
N GLU A 677 6.10 -6.51 -33.06
CA GLU A 677 5.37 -6.95 -31.86
C GLU A 677 3.85 -6.87 -32.06
N PHE A 678 3.35 -5.80 -32.69
CA PHE A 678 1.93 -5.67 -32.98
C PHE A 678 1.46 -6.66 -34.06
N ALA A 679 2.30 -6.99 -35.05
CA ALA A 679 2.01 -8.04 -36.03
C ALA A 679 1.90 -9.41 -35.35
N ARG A 680 2.85 -9.76 -34.48
CA ARG A 680 2.84 -10.98 -33.67
C ARG A 680 1.59 -11.07 -32.80
N LEU A 681 1.26 -10.00 -32.08
CA LEU A 681 0.08 -9.93 -31.23
C LEU A 681 -1.22 -10.14 -32.01
N LYS A 682 -1.34 -9.55 -33.22
CA LYS A 682 -2.51 -9.78 -34.09
C LYS A 682 -2.62 -11.24 -34.53
N GLU A 683 -1.51 -11.86 -34.91
CA GLU A 683 -1.49 -13.26 -35.34
C GLU A 683 -1.92 -14.18 -34.19
N GLN A 684 -1.39 -13.95 -32.98
CA GLN A 684 -1.73 -14.69 -31.80
C GLN A 684 -3.20 -14.50 -31.38
N ALA A 685 -3.69 -13.24 -31.40
CA ALA A 685 -5.08 -12.94 -31.06
C ALA A 685 -6.08 -13.54 -32.06
N GLN A 686 -5.73 -13.64 -33.34
CA GLN A 686 -6.58 -14.28 -34.37
C GLN A 686 -6.63 -15.80 -34.22
N SER A 687 -5.55 -16.43 -33.82
CA SER A 687 -5.47 -17.89 -33.62
C SER A 687 -6.26 -18.35 -32.38
N ALA A 688 -6.49 -17.46 -31.42
CA ALA A 688 -7.16 -17.74 -30.15
C ALA A 688 -8.68 -17.50 -30.16
N GLN A 689 -9.28 -17.01 -31.25
CA GLN A 689 -10.72 -16.73 -31.32
C GLN A 689 -11.54 -18.03 -31.36
N PRO A 690 -12.46 -18.29 -30.38
CA PRO A 690 -13.46 -19.34 -30.53
C PRO A 690 -14.38 -18.96 -31.71
N ALA A 691 -14.74 -19.95 -32.54
CA ALA A 691 -15.72 -19.78 -33.60
C ALA A 691 -16.98 -19.07 -33.06
N ALA A 692 -17.39 -17.98 -33.72
CA ALA A 692 -18.46 -17.10 -33.28
C ALA A 692 -19.74 -17.87 -32.91
N ILE A 693 -20.07 -17.93 -31.64
CA ILE A 693 -21.38 -18.33 -31.17
C ILE A 693 -22.21 -17.06 -31.11
N GLY A 694 -23.11 -16.90 -32.11
CA GLY A 694 -24.05 -15.79 -32.13
C GLY A 694 -24.99 -15.85 -30.91
N VAL A 695 -24.94 -14.83 -30.06
CA VAL A 695 -25.92 -14.58 -28.99
C VAL A 695 -26.70 -13.31 -29.36
N PRO A 696 -28.05 -13.33 -29.33
CA PRO A 696 -28.87 -12.16 -29.64
C PRO A 696 -28.71 -11.11 -28.53
N ALA A 697 -28.56 -9.86 -28.96
CA ALA A 697 -28.61 -8.70 -28.09
C ALA A 697 -30.00 -8.48 -27.53
N GLU A 698 -30.25 -8.72 -26.26
CA GLU A 698 -31.38 -8.14 -25.51
C GLU A 698 -30.89 -6.89 -24.76
N ALA A 699 -31.64 -5.83 -24.97
CA ALA A 699 -31.36 -4.48 -24.52
C ALA A 699 -31.32 -4.36 -23.01
N VAL A 700 -30.23 -3.78 -22.45
CA VAL A 700 -30.19 -3.22 -21.11
C VAL A 700 -30.41 -1.71 -21.24
N GLU A 701 -31.63 -1.24 -20.92
CA GLU A 701 -31.92 0.18 -20.75
C GLU A 701 -31.25 0.67 -19.46
N GLY A 702 -30.49 1.75 -19.57
CA GLY A 702 -30.16 2.63 -18.48
C GLY A 702 -28.72 2.67 -18.01
N MET A 703 -27.83 3.18 -18.83
CA MET A 703 -26.70 4.05 -18.46
C MET A 703 -26.04 4.56 -19.74
N ILE A 704 -26.56 5.66 -20.24
CA ILE A 704 -25.92 6.36 -21.38
C ILE A 704 -24.82 7.23 -20.78
N ILE A 705 -23.58 6.79 -20.90
CA ILE A 705 -22.42 7.65 -20.69
C ILE A 705 -22.29 8.50 -21.96
N ASN A 706 -22.57 9.79 -21.82
CA ASN A 706 -22.49 10.71 -22.97
C ASN A 706 -21.03 11.06 -23.24
N PHE A 707 -20.40 10.39 -24.20
CA PHE A 707 -19.04 10.69 -24.67
C PHE A 707 -18.97 11.93 -25.59
N ASP A 708 -20.11 12.51 -25.99
CA ASP A 708 -20.21 13.54 -27.04
C ASP A 708 -20.30 15.00 -26.55
N GLU A 709 -20.27 15.28 -25.25
CA GLU A 709 -20.19 16.67 -24.78
C GLU A 709 -18.72 17.10 -24.61
N LYS A 710 -18.20 17.68 -25.70
CA LYS A 710 -16.96 18.50 -25.66
C LYS A 710 -17.28 19.94 -25.25
#